data_6a36a8c2b5e366c56b694810d16d9237
#
_entry.id   6a36a8c2b5e366c56b694810d16d9237
#
_cell.length_a   1.000
_cell.length_b   1.000
_cell.length_c   1.000
_cell.angle_alpha   90.00
_cell.angle_beta   90.00
_cell.angle_gamma   90.00
#
_symmetry.space_group_name_H-M   'P 1'
#
loop_
_entity.id
_entity.type
_entity.pdbx_description
1 polymer ?
#
loop_
_entity_poly.entity_id
_entity_poly.type
_entity_poly.pdbx_seq_one_letter_code
_entity_poly.pdbx_strand_id
1 'polypeptide(L)'
;MVTYKSDDPIANGVPLGGIGAGKVEINNKGKMVNITIANNWSFPIKEMQGFHIFIKPDDADPFFLQDELNFINLNKFSTKLIFEGRYPFVRIRGGTVNAMMEAFSPIIPSDVVNSSLPAIGISIRVSGSRGGIVGISFSNICGISKIGRYNEQVRNGIRAKNAKSNEYDPYNGEITLIAESPSNIVAQYNFQVDRKLEKALNLHRVIEDERPWMAIIEGRELRADSGESRGSYYSPAGMVLSRYEGGDDVKFVFSWFFNRPWVYYPYRHYYSNYFSSSMEVADYFMDNFDEFRRKTLNWQENLIDPSLPEWLRDAVINSTYILSSSTWLDEKGRFSLYEAPEVGPMLGTIGGVTYEAGSLPVVLMFPELEKSFLKMLAANMRENGYIPHDLGTFSLDAPSDGTTAPPEWKDTNTTFILLIYRYYLRTKDLDFLKEMYPYMLKAMQWISSQDRDGDGLPELDGSCDTGYDCVPMEGNSSYTSSLFIAAALALIDVSKILNDDKTTEELSALLVRARDSFRRLFDGRKFIAWTGKPQHHNASFAAQIFGEWWAFILGMEDIVERSKISLALDTIREVNGNSSTYCTPNMAREDGGPVDIDSQLTSSWPRLVFSLSALAYSMGKTEWLNIAKKEWDNLVRLGLAWNHPSIIHGDDGQPDKPFLDHYIGSAALWSFTYKYASERT
;
A
#
# COMPACT_ATOMS: atom_id res chain seq x y z
N MET A 1 -3.43 7.13 -16.69
CA MET A 1 -4.04 5.95 -16.03
C MET A 1 -3.34 4.69 -16.47
N VAL A 2 -3.08 3.76 -15.54
CA VAL A 2 -2.54 2.44 -15.88
C VAL A 2 -3.65 1.62 -16.54
N THR A 3 -3.37 1.06 -17.71
CA THR A 3 -4.37 0.39 -18.53
C THR A 3 -3.91 -1.03 -18.89
N TYR A 4 -4.81 -1.99 -18.73
CA TYR A 4 -4.60 -3.38 -19.11
C TYR A 4 -5.79 -3.91 -19.93
N LYS A 5 -5.52 -4.90 -20.76
CA LYS A 5 -6.56 -5.73 -21.38
C LYS A 5 -6.84 -6.94 -20.49
N SER A 6 -8.00 -7.55 -20.65
CA SER A 6 -8.32 -8.77 -19.89
C SER A 6 -7.41 -9.98 -20.21
N ASP A 7 -6.70 -9.97 -21.33
CA ASP A 7 -5.71 -10.99 -21.69
C ASP A 7 -4.33 -10.77 -21.07
N ASP A 8 -4.06 -9.58 -20.50
CA ASP A 8 -2.78 -9.29 -19.85
C ASP A 8 -2.63 -10.13 -18.57
N PRO A 9 -1.46 -10.72 -18.32
CA PRO A 9 -1.26 -11.66 -17.22
C PRO A 9 -1.04 -10.94 -15.87
N ILE A 10 -2.05 -10.21 -15.39
CA ILE A 10 -2.02 -9.58 -14.06
C ILE A 10 -2.90 -10.34 -13.07
N ALA A 11 -2.39 -10.53 -11.86
CA ALA A 11 -3.10 -11.20 -10.77
C ALA A 11 -3.76 -10.23 -9.79
N ASN A 12 -3.32 -8.99 -9.78
CA ASN A 12 -3.73 -7.96 -8.83
C ASN A 12 -4.68 -6.97 -9.49
N GLY A 13 -5.43 -6.25 -8.67
CA GLY A 13 -6.27 -5.12 -9.09
C GLY A 13 -5.90 -3.86 -8.31
N VAL A 14 -6.73 -2.82 -8.44
CA VAL A 14 -6.62 -1.64 -7.56
C VAL A 14 -7.18 -2.01 -6.20
N PRO A 15 -6.41 -1.89 -5.10
CA PRO A 15 -6.92 -2.09 -3.75
C PRO A 15 -7.99 -1.05 -3.41
N LEU A 16 -9.17 -1.50 -3.03
CA LEU A 16 -10.31 -0.68 -2.63
C LEU A 16 -10.74 -1.05 -1.22
N GLY A 17 -10.94 -0.07 -0.39
CA GLY A 17 -11.28 -0.18 1.03
C GLY A 17 -10.73 1.00 1.80
N GLY A 18 -11.24 1.25 3.00
CA GLY A 18 -10.79 2.35 3.84
C GLY A 18 -9.52 2.03 4.61
N ILE A 19 -8.89 3.08 5.16
CA ILE A 19 -7.72 2.98 6.02
C ILE A 19 -8.04 2.09 7.23
N GLY A 20 -7.27 1.00 7.42
CA GLY A 20 -7.46 0.04 8.50
C GLY A 20 -8.72 -0.82 8.41
N ALA A 21 -9.43 -0.80 7.28
CA ALA A 21 -10.72 -1.51 7.14
C ALA A 21 -10.62 -2.85 6.37
N GLY A 22 -9.45 -3.20 5.87
CA GLY A 22 -9.29 -4.27 4.89
C GLY A 22 -9.66 -3.83 3.47
N LYS A 23 -9.38 -4.69 2.50
CA LYS A 23 -9.55 -4.35 1.07
C LYS A 23 -10.20 -5.46 0.26
N VAL A 24 -10.73 -5.07 -0.88
CA VAL A 24 -10.99 -5.91 -2.04
C VAL A 24 -10.21 -5.35 -3.23
N GLU A 25 -9.87 -6.18 -4.20
CA GLU A 25 -9.29 -5.74 -5.47
C GLU A 25 -10.20 -6.16 -6.60
N ILE A 26 -10.37 -5.29 -7.60
CA ILE A 26 -11.01 -5.66 -8.86
C ILE A 26 -9.93 -5.70 -9.93
N ASN A 27 -9.73 -6.86 -10.55
CA ASN A 27 -8.67 -7.07 -11.55
C ASN A 27 -9.14 -6.81 -12.98
N ASN A 28 -8.21 -6.95 -13.95
CA ASN A 28 -8.48 -6.73 -15.36
C ASN A 28 -9.50 -7.71 -15.99
N LYS A 29 -9.82 -8.81 -15.31
CA LYS A 29 -10.86 -9.76 -15.74
C LYS A 29 -12.24 -9.45 -15.15
N GLY A 30 -12.38 -8.36 -14.40
CA GLY A 30 -13.64 -7.99 -13.72
C GLY A 30 -13.95 -8.85 -12.50
N LYS A 31 -12.96 -9.54 -11.95
CA LYS A 31 -13.11 -10.39 -10.76
C LYS A 31 -12.72 -9.65 -9.49
N MET A 32 -13.39 -9.98 -8.39
CA MET A 32 -13.02 -9.51 -7.06
C MET A 32 -12.01 -10.48 -6.45
N VAL A 33 -10.80 -10.00 -6.19
CA VAL A 33 -9.64 -10.82 -5.81
C VAL A 33 -8.90 -10.25 -4.59
N ASN A 34 -7.99 -11.02 -4.04
CA ASN A 34 -7.08 -10.62 -2.94
C ASN A 34 -7.78 -9.91 -1.77
N ILE A 35 -8.86 -10.53 -1.27
CA ILE A 35 -9.80 -9.95 -0.30
C ILE A 35 -9.28 -10.13 1.10
N THR A 36 -9.18 -9.03 1.87
CA THR A 36 -8.67 -9.02 3.25
C THR A 36 -9.63 -8.35 4.24
N ILE A 37 -10.94 -8.39 3.97
CA ILE A 37 -11.96 -7.69 4.77
C ILE A 37 -12.36 -8.40 6.08
N ALA A 38 -11.93 -9.64 6.27
CA ALA A 38 -12.43 -10.54 7.33
C ALA A 38 -11.33 -10.96 8.32
N ASN A 39 -10.59 -10.03 8.91
CA ASN A 39 -9.46 -10.29 9.80
C ASN A 39 -8.35 -11.17 9.17
N ASN A 40 -8.31 -11.23 7.87
CA ASN A 40 -7.44 -12.12 7.09
C ASN A 40 -6.40 -11.34 6.25
N TRP A 41 -5.95 -10.21 6.76
CA TRP A 41 -5.05 -9.30 6.04
C TRP A 41 -3.74 -10.00 5.59
N SER A 42 -3.24 -10.98 6.34
CA SER A 42 -2.06 -11.79 5.99
C SER A 42 -2.39 -13.02 5.13
N PHE A 43 -3.68 -13.35 4.97
CA PHE A 43 -4.15 -14.53 4.22
C PHE A 43 -5.33 -14.16 3.31
N PRO A 44 -5.08 -13.41 2.22
CA PRO A 44 -6.15 -12.93 1.38
C PRO A 44 -6.92 -14.07 0.71
N ILE A 45 -8.24 -13.92 0.62
CA ILE A 45 -9.07 -14.76 -0.24
C ILE A 45 -8.70 -14.41 -1.68
N LYS A 46 -8.15 -15.36 -2.44
CA LYS A 46 -7.60 -15.09 -3.76
C LYS A 46 -8.66 -14.69 -4.79
N GLU A 47 -9.90 -15.20 -4.70
CA GLU A 47 -11.03 -14.83 -5.56
C GLU A 47 -12.36 -15.02 -4.81
N MET A 48 -13.24 -14.03 -4.87
CA MET A 48 -14.63 -14.14 -4.40
C MET A 48 -15.45 -14.86 -5.45
N GLN A 49 -15.69 -16.14 -5.22
CA GLN A 49 -16.56 -16.93 -6.07
C GLN A 49 -17.99 -16.37 -6.00
N GLY A 50 -18.77 -16.49 -7.08
CA GLY A 50 -20.12 -15.95 -7.15
C GLY A 50 -20.21 -14.44 -7.26
N PHE A 51 -19.09 -13.72 -7.33
CA PHE A 51 -19.09 -12.30 -7.67
C PHE A 51 -19.22 -12.14 -9.18
N HIS A 52 -20.38 -11.62 -9.60
CA HIS A 52 -20.67 -11.38 -11.01
C HIS A 52 -21.28 -10.01 -11.24
N ILE A 53 -20.94 -9.40 -12.36
CA ILE A 53 -21.52 -8.15 -12.85
C ILE A 53 -22.24 -8.50 -14.16
N PHE A 54 -23.55 -8.54 -14.11
CA PHE A 54 -24.42 -8.97 -15.19
C PHE A 54 -25.17 -7.80 -15.81
N ILE A 55 -25.27 -7.79 -17.14
CA ILE A 55 -25.97 -6.77 -17.90
C ILE A 55 -26.88 -7.47 -18.91
N LYS A 56 -28.17 -7.13 -18.86
CA LYS A 56 -29.19 -7.60 -19.82
C LYS A 56 -29.85 -6.38 -20.45
N PRO A 57 -29.39 -5.91 -21.63
CA PRO A 57 -30.07 -4.88 -22.38
C PRO A 57 -31.44 -5.37 -22.85
N ASP A 58 -32.42 -4.46 -23.00
CA ASP A 58 -33.75 -4.79 -23.53
C ASP A 58 -33.72 -5.06 -25.05
N ASP A 59 -32.68 -4.55 -25.74
CA ASP A 59 -32.53 -4.54 -27.20
C ASP A 59 -31.21 -5.17 -27.73
N ALA A 60 -30.49 -5.91 -26.87
CA ALA A 60 -29.28 -6.65 -27.24
C ALA A 60 -29.09 -7.91 -26.38
N ASP A 61 -28.13 -8.75 -26.78
CA ASP A 61 -27.81 -9.96 -26.03
C ASP A 61 -27.25 -9.64 -24.62
N PRO A 62 -27.62 -10.44 -23.61
CA PRO A 62 -27.08 -10.29 -22.26
C PRO A 62 -25.58 -10.67 -22.23
N PHE A 63 -24.84 -10.10 -21.27
CA PHE A 63 -23.45 -10.42 -21.04
C PHE A 63 -23.02 -10.16 -19.61
N PHE A 64 -21.90 -10.76 -19.21
CA PHE A 64 -21.21 -10.43 -17.98
C PHE A 64 -20.07 -9.46 -18.26
N LEU A 65 -19.94 -8.40 -17.46
CA LEU A 65 -18.80 -7.48 -17.53
C LEU A 65 -17.59 -8.13 -16.86
N GLN A 66 -17.28 -9.34 -17.33
CA GLN A 66 -16.19 -10.20 -16.86
C GLN A 66 -15.65 -11.04 -18.02
N ASP A 67 -14.34 -11.21 -18.08
CA ASP A 67 -13.69 -12.20 -18.93
C ASP A 67 -13.46 -13.48 -18.11
N GLU A 68 -13.66 -14.66 -18.69
CA GLU A 68 -13.55 -15.95 -18.02
C GLU A 68 -14.57 -16.14 -16.86
N LEU A 69 -15.74 -16.64 -17.20
CA LEU A 69 -16.74 -17.05 -16.22
C LEU A 69 -16.52 -18.52 -15.81
N ASN A 70 -16.81 -18.83 -14.56
CA ASN A 70 -16.74 -20.19 -14.04
C ASN A 70 -18.03 -21.00 -14.33
N PHE A 71 -18.72 -20.70 -15.40
CA PHE A 71 -19.94 -21.38 -15.87
C PHE A 71 -19.65 -22.39 -16.98
N ILE A 72 -20.57 -23.33 -17.20
CA ILE A 72 -20.51 -24.29 -18.29
C ILE A 72 -21.18 -23.68 -19.54
N ASN A 73 -22.45 -23.33 -19.43
CA ASN A 73 -23.26 -22.90 -20.59
C ASN A 73 -23.24 -21.38 -20.78
N LEU A 74 -23.09 -20.61 -19.67
CA LEU A 74 -23.13 -19.16 -19.72
C LEU A 74 -21.76 -18.52 -19.98
N ASN A 75 -20.68 -19.31 -20.10
CA ASN A 75 -19.36 -18.78 -20.41
C ASN A 75 -19.30 -18.03 -21.76
N LYS A 76 -20.19 -18.35 -22.69
CA LYS A 76 -20.37 -17.62 -23.96
C LYS A 76 -20.79 -16.16 -23.82
N PHE A 77 -21.29 -15.76 -22.64
CA PHE A 77 -21.68 -14.39 -22.32
C PHE A 77 -20.58 -13.62 -21.60
N SER A 78 -19.35 -14.17 -21.49
CA SER A 78 -18.17 -13.44 -21.03
C SER A 78 -17.77 -12.36 -22.03
N THR A 79 -17.06 -11.35 -21.55
CA THR A 79 -16.73 -10.15 -22.33
C THR A 79 -15.26 -9.79 -22.19
N LYS A 80 -14.59 -9.54 -23.32
CA LYS A 80 -13.25 -8.93 -23.30
C LYS A 80 -13.33 -7.52 -22.76
N LEU A 81 -12.39 -7.17 -21.89
CA LEU A 81 -12.42 -5.95 -21.11
C LEU A 81 -11.21 -5.07 -21.37
N ILE A 82 -11.43 -3.77 -21.22
CA ILE A 82 -10.39 -2.76 -21.00
C ILE A 82 -10.51 -2.32 -19.54
N PHE A 83 -9.41 -2.49 -18.82
CA PHE A 83 -9.27 -2.12 -17.44
C PHE A 83 -8.41 -0.86 -17.32
N GLU A 84 -8.88 0.10 -16.53
CA GLU A 84 -8.16 1.34 -16.22
C GLU A 84 -8.12 1.52 -14.70
N GLY A 85 -6.90 1.55 -14.13
CA GLY A 85 -6.69 1.77 -12.71
C GLY A 85 -6.05 3.12 -12.42
N ARG A 86 -6.60 3.84 -11.43
CA ARG A 86 -6.02 5.03 -10.84
C ARG A 86 -6.49 5.15 -9.39
N TYR A 87 -5.67 4.67 -8.47
CA TYR A 87 -6.06 4.57 -7.06
C TYR A 87 -6.76 5.84 -6.53
N PRO A 88 -7.84 5.73 -5.79
CA PRO A 88 -8.62 4.53 -5.42
C PRO A 88 -9.82 4.29 -6.36
N PHE A 89 -9.62 4.40 -7.66
CA PHE A 89 -10.62 4.14 -8.68
C PHE A 89 -10.19 3.00 -9.59
N VAL A 90 -11.15 2.17 -9.98
CA VAL A 90 -11.01 1.21 -11.08
C VAL A 90 -12.15 1.41 -12.05
N ARG A 91 -11.86 1.36 -13.36
CA ARG A 91 -12.85 1.37 -14.45
C ARG A 91 -12.68 0.15 -15.32
N ILE A 92 -13.78 -0.45 -15.67
CA ILE A 92 -13.81 -1.60 -16.60
C ILE A 92 -14.82 -1.28 -17.68
N ARG A 93 -14.43 -1.48 -18.94
CA ARG A 93 -15.30 -1.28 -20.10
C ARG A 93 -15.35 -2.54 -20.95
N GLY A 94 -16.53 -2.85 -21.48
CA GLY A 94 -16.73 -3.99 -22.38
C GLY A 94 -18.19 -4.20 -22.74
N GLY A 95 -18.47 -5.28 -23.45
CA GLY A 95 -19.80 -5.76 -23.77
C GLY A 95 -20.28 -5.44 -25.17
N THR A 96 -21.43 -6.04 -25.54
CA THR A 96 -22.10 -5.86 -26.83
C THR A 96 -22.70 -4.46 -26.99
N VAL A 97 -23.04 -3.84 -25.87
CA VAL A 97 -23.33 -2.42 -25.73
C VAL A 97 -22.21 -1.78 -24.92
N ASN A 98 -21.97 -0.49 -25.06
CA ASN A 98 -20.88 0.18 -24.34
C ASN A 98 -21.21 0.29 -22.85
N ALA A 99 -20.80 -0.71 -22.08
CA ALA A 99 -20.95 -0.74 -20.63
C ALA A 99 -19.64 -0.34 -19.94
N MET A 100 -19.76 0.49 -18.92
CA MET A 100 -18.65 0.92 -18.07
C MET A 100 -19.05 0.75 -16.59
N MET A 101 -18.22 0.03 -15.85
CA MET A 101 -18.25 0.04 -14.39
C MET A 101 -17.15 0.94 -13.87
N GLU A 102 -17.44 1.76 -12.88
CA GLU A 102 -16.47 2.42 -12.02
C GLU A 102 -16.68 1.96 -10.59
N ALA A 103 -15.62 1.52 -9.91
CA ALA A 103 -15.65 1.26 -8.47
C ALA A 103 -14.60 2.12 -7.76
N PHE A 104 -14.91 2.55 -6.51
CA PHE A 104 -14.00 3.39 -5.73
C PHE A 104 -14.20 3.23 -4.23
N SER A 105 -13.18 3.64 -3.46
CA SER A 105 -13.26 3.89 -2.02
C SER A 105 -12.98 5.35 -1.71
N PRO A 106 -13.64 5.96 -0.72
CA PRO A 106 -13.33 7.33 -0.34
C PRO A 106 -11.96 7.38 0.36
N ILE A 107 -11.09 8.22 -0.16
CA ILE A 107 -9.85 8.67 0.49
C ILE A 107 -9.88 10.19 0.43
N ILE A 108 -10.10 10.82 1.57
CA ILE A 108 -10.38 12.26 1.69
C ILE A 108 -9.39 12.84 2.70
N PRO A 109 -8.40 13.64 2.27
CA PRO A 109 -7.43 14.24 3.17
C PRO A 109 -8.07 14.96 4.36
N SER A 110 -7.51 14.77 5.54
CA SER A 110 -7.98 15.30 6.82
C SER A 110 -9.36 14.77 7.30
N ASP A 111 -9.86 13.71 6.67
CA ASP A 111 -11.12 13.06 7.03
C ASP A 111 -10.91 11.56 7.23
N VAL A 112 -10.35 11.18 8.39
CA VAL A 112 -10.07 9.78 8.73
C VAL A 112 -11.35 8.96 8.81
N VAL A 113 -12.45 9.52 9.29
CA VAL A 113 -13.73 8.81 9.46
C VAL A 113 -14.22 8.28 8.12
N ASN A 114 -14.35 9.16 7.11
CA ASN A 114 -14.82 8.78 5.79
C ASN A 114 -13.76 7.98 5.00
N SER A 115 -12.47 8.24 5.25
CA SER A 115 -11.39 7.48 4.62
C SER A 115 -11.15 6.09 5.24
N SER A 116 -11.80 5.75 6.37
CA SER A 116 -11.75 4.43 7.00
C SER A 116 -13.01 3.59 6.79
N LEU A 117 -13.92 4.01 5.91
CA LEU A 117 -15.16 3.29 5.65
C LEU A 117 -14.90 1.88 5.09
N PRO A 118 -15.47 0.82 5.69
CA PRO A 118 -15.37 -0.55 5.21
C PRO A 118 -16.34 -0.79 4.04
N ALA A 119 -16.13 -0.08 2.92
CA ALA A 119 -17.05 -0.14 1.79
C ALA A 119 -16.40 0.31 0.47
N ILE A 120 -17.02 -0.12 -0.62
CA ILE A 120 -16.76 0.39 -1.97
C ILE A 120 -18.08 0.83 -2.62
N GLY A 121 -18.03 1.94 -3.35
CA GLY A 121 -19.10 2.36 -4.25
C GLY A 121 -18.85 1.81 -5.65
N ILE A 122 -19.89 1.33 -6.30
CA ILE A 122 -19.86 0.82 -7.68
C ILE A 122 -20.93 1.55 -8.49
N SER A 123 -20.52 2.18 -9.58
CA SER A 123 -21.42 2.79 -10.56
C SER A 123 -21.31 2.05 -11.89
N ILE A 124 -22.44 1.68 -12.49
CA ILE A 124 -22.47 1.02 -13.79
C ILE A 124 -23.31 1.85 -14.74
N ARG A 125 -22.70 2.27 -15.86
CA ARG A 125 -23.35 3.01 -16.94
C ARG A 125 -23.39 2.15 -18.19
N VAL A 126 -24.55 2.07 -18.80
CA VAL A 126 -24.74 1.36 -20.06
C VAL A 126 -25.22 2.36 -21.12
N SER A 127 -24.44 2.52 -22.17
CA SER A 127 -24.78 3.37 -23.31
C SER A 127 -24.88 2.52 -24.58
N GLY A 128 -25.73 2.92 -25.53
CA GLY A 128 -25.97 2.14 -26.74
C GLY A 128 -27.12 1.14 -26.61
N SER A 129 -27.86 1.16 -25.50
CA SER A 129 -29.14 0.47 -25.28
C SER A 129 -30.15 1.44 -24.68
N ARG A 130 -31.44 1.21 -24.96
CA ARG A 130 -32.54 2.07 -24.45
C ARG A 130 -32.79 1.88 -22.95
N GLY A 131 -32.53 0.68 -22.45
CA GLY A 131 -32.71 0.31 -21.07
C GLY A 131 -32.42 -1.19 -20.89
N GLY A 132 -32.57 -1.64 -19.66
CA GLY A 132 -32.31 -3.04 -19.32
C GLY A 132 -32.14 -3.29 -17.83
N ILE A 133 -31.45 -4.36 -17.50
CA ILE A 133 -31.17 -4.79 -16.13
C ILE A 133 -29.66 -4.86 -15.93
N VAL A 134 -29.18 -4.30 -14.83
CA VAL A 134 -27.84 -4.52 -14.29
C VAL A 134 -27.96 -5.30 -12.99
N GLY A 135 -27.10 -6.29 -12.77
CA GLY A 135 -27.10 -7.09 -11.54
C GLY A 135 -25.70 -7.34 -10.99
N ILE A 136 -25.59 -7.32 -9.68
CA ILE A 136 -24.39 -7.76 -8.96
C ILE A 136 -24.77 -8.90 -8.04
N SER A 137 -23.94 -9.96 -8.04
CA SER A 137 -24.04 -11.07 -7.06
C SER A 137 -22.73 -11.24 -6.29
N PHE A 138 -22.83 -11.93 -5.16
CA PHE A 138 -21.66 -12.40 -4.41
C PHE A 138 -22.03 -13.62 -3.55
N SER A 139 -21.04 -14.46 -3.20
CA SER A 139 -21.23 -15.54 -2.25
C SER A 139 -20.88 -15.09 -0.83
N ASN A 140 -21.60 -15.66 0.13
CA ASN A 140 -21.38 -15.41 1.55
C ASN A 140 -20.05 -16.06 2.00
N ILE A 141 -19.12 -15.25 2.52
CA ILE A 141 -17.83 -15.67 3.05
C ILE A 141 -17.76 -15.58 4.59
N CYS A 142 -18.84 -15.17 5.27
CA CYS A 142 -18.86 -15.01 6.73
C CYS A 142 -18.74 -16.36 7.44
N GLY A 143 -17.85 -16.42 8.43
CA GLY A 143 -17.50 -17.63 9.16
C GLY A 143 -16.55 -18.56 8.40
N ILE A 144 -15.54 -19.13 9.10
CA ILE A 144 -14.65 -20.16 8.54
C ILE A 144 -15.47 -21.35 8.05
N SER A 145 -16.42 -21.83 8.90
CA SER A 145 -17.35 -22.87 8.52
C SER A 145 -18.43 -22.32 7.59
N LYS A 146 -18.73 -23.05 6.51
CA LYS A 146 -19.88 -22.75 5.67
C LYS A 146 -21.22 -23.06 6.36
N ILE A 147 -21.21 -23.92 7.39
CA ILE A 147 -22.40 -24.24 8.18
C ILE A 147 -22.87 -23.01 8.95
N GLY A 148 -24.13 -22.69 8.86
CA GLY A 148 -24.71 -21.52 9.51
C GLY A 148 -24.71 -20.26 8.66
N ARG A 149 -24.09 -20.26 7.47
CA ARG A 149 -24.16 -19.12 6.53
C ARG A 149 -25.59 -18.96 6.03
N TYR A 150 -26.06 -17.72 5.99
CA TYR A 150 -27.32 -17.34 5.41
C TYR A 150 -27.28 -15.92 4.89
N ASN A 151 -28.15 -15.59 3.96
CA ASN A 151 -28.37 -14.23 3.51
C ASN A 151 -29.82 -13.84 3.84
N GLU A 152 -30.00 -12.60 4.18
CA GLU A 152 -31.30 -12.00 4.43
C GLU A 152 -31.52 -10.81 3.51
N GLN A 153 -32.77 -10.59 3.11
CA GLN A 153 -33.15 -9.38 2.40
C GLN A 153 -33.19 -8.22 3.40
N VAL A 154 -32.54 -7.13 3.02
CA VAL A 154 -32.57 -5.86 3.74
C VAL A 154 -33.16 -4.77 2.86
N ARG A 155 -33.28 -3.56 3.38
CA ARG A 155 -33.70 -2.42 2.57
C ARG A 155 -32.75 -2.24 1.39
N ASN A 156 -33.29 -2.27 0.18
CA ASN A 156 -32.55 -2.06 -1.07
C ASN A 156 -31.46 -3.11 -1.40
N GLY A 157 -31.43 -4.26 -0.71
CA GLY A 157 -30.39 -5.24 -1.00
C GLY A 157 -30.39 -6.48 -0.12
N ILE A 158 -29.20 -7.02 0.08
CA ILE A 158 -28.96 -8.26 0.79
C ILE A 158 -27.84 -8.09 1.82
N ARG A 159 -27.95 -8.83 2.93
CA ARG A 159 -26.93 -8.92 3.96
C ARG A 159 -26.57 -10.38 4.22
N ALA A 160 -25.29 -10.70 4.16
CA ALA A 160 -24.72 -12.03 4.39
C ALA A 160 -24.15 -12.14 5.81
N LYS A 161 -24.47 -13.23 6.50
CA LYS A 161 -24.08 -13.53 7.88
C LYS A 161 -23.79 -15.02 8.08
N ASN A 162 -23.28 -15.36 9.27
CA ASN A 162 -23.20 -16.73 9.74
C ASN A 162 -23.71 -16.86 11.18
N ALA A 163 -24.81 -17.59 11.37
CA ALA A 163 -25.44 -17.78 12.67
C ALA A 163 -24.64 -18.70 13.63
N LYS A 164 -23.63 -19.41 13.13
CA LYS A 164 -22.78 -20.32 13.92
C LYS A 164 -21.38 -19.79 14.19
N SER A 165 -21.06 -18.64 13.61
CA SER A 165 -19.80 -17.95 13.87
C SER A 165 -19.79 -17.36 15.29
N ASN A 166 -18.62 -17.31 15.93
CA ASN A 166 -18.44 -16.74 17.26
C ASN A 166 -17.25 -15.77 17.28
N GLU A 167 -16.98 -15.17 18.43
CA GLU A 167 -15.95 -14.15 18.59
C GLU A 167 -14.51 -14.63 18.28
N TYR A 168 -14.25 -15.94 18.27
CA TYR A 168 -12.96 -16.54 17.95
C TYR A 168 -12.83 -16.94 16.46
N ASP A 169 -13.91 -16.75 15.70
CA ASP A 169 -13.87 -16.96 14.26
C ASP A 169 -13.39 -15.67 13.57
N PRO A 170 -12.23 -15.66 12.90
CA PRO A 170 -11.73 -14.46 12.22
C PRO A 170 -12.70 -13.94 11.14
N TYR A 171 -13.54 -14.81 10.57
CA TYR A 171 -14.55 -14.43 9.58
C TYR A 171 -15.92 -14.11 10.23
N ASN A 172 -15.95 -13.85 11.55
CA ASN A 172 -17.17 -13.44 12.24
C ASN A 172 -17.49 -11.98 11.94
N GLY A 173 -18.44 -11.76 11.06
CA GLY A 173 -18.86 -10.44 10.61
C GLY A 173 -20.03 -10.52 9.65
N GLU A 174 -20.25 -9.44 8.93
CA GLU A 174 -21.35 -9.35 7.95
C GLU A 174 -20.91 -8.54 6.72
N ILE A 175 -21.57 -8.83 5.60
CA ILE A 175 -21.34 -8.17 4.32
C ILE A 175 -22.69 -7.75 3.75
N THR A 176 -22.79 -6.52 3.26
CA THR A 176 -24.02 -5.98 2.67
C THR A 176 -23.76 -5.51 1.23
N LEU A 177 -24.69 -5.82 0.33
CA LEU A 177 -24.78 -5.25 -1.01
C LEU A 177 -26.14 -4.60 -1.16
N ILE A 178 -26.17 -3.30 -1.46
CA ILE A 178 -27.40 -2.56 -1.78
C ILE A 178 -27.29 -1.90 -3.16
N ALA A 179 -28.43 -1.60 -3.77
CA ALA A 179 -28.54 -0.70 -4.90
C ALA A 179 -29.34 0.54 -4.53
N GLU A 180 -29.11 1.67 -5.19
CA GLU A 180 -29.87 2.91 -4.99
C GLU A 180 -31.37 2.68 -5.24
N SER A 181 -31.72 1.95 -6.31
CA SER A 181 -33.10 1.64 -6.74
C SER A 181 -33.19 0.21 -7.28
N PRO A 182 -33.23 -0.80 -6.40
CA PRO A 182 -33.32 -2.18 -6.86
C PRO A 182 -34.69 -2.49 -7.50
N SER A 183 -34.66 -3.18 -8.64
CA SER A 183 -35.85 -3.68 -9.32
C SER A 183 -36.22 -5.11 -8.90
N ASN A 184 -35.25 -5.88 -8.44
CA ASN A 184 -35.44 -7.22 -7.91
C ASN A 184 -34.26 -7.59 -6.98
N ILE A 185 -34.56 -8.33 -5.91
CA ILE A 185 -33.61 -8.80 -4.92
C ILE A 185 -33.81 -10.30 -4.74
N VAL A 186 -32.77 -11.10 -5.00
CA VAL A 186 -32.75 -12.51 -4.67
C VAL A 186 -31.78 -12.68 -3.50
N ALA A 187 -32.36 -12.69 -2.28
CA ALA A 187 -31.58 -12.66 -1.05
C ALA A 187 -30.67 -13.88 -0.93
N GLN A 188 -31.15 -15.05 -1.29
CA GLN A 188 -30.39 -16.27 -1.18
C GLN A 188 -30.75 -17.26 -2.29
N TYR A 189 -29.71 -17.88 -2.85
CA TYR A 189 -29.80 -19.10 -3.63
C TYR A 189 -28.63 -20.01 -3.27
N ASN A 190 -28.81 -21.33 -3.45
CA ASN A 190 -27.75 -22.29 -3.18
C ASN A 190 -26.65 -22.15 -4.23
N PHE A 191 -25.51 -21.70 -3.79
CA PHE A 191 -24.32 -21.58 -4.62
C PHE A 191 -23.47 -22.84 -4.45
N GLN A 192 -23.44 -23.67 -5.49
CA GLN A 192 -22.70 -24.92 -5.49
C GLN A 192 -21.40 -24.77 -6.28
N VAL A 193 -20.29 -25.18 -5.65
CA VAL A 193 -19.03 -25.41 -6.32
C VAL A 193 -18.92 -26.92 -6.54
N ASP A 194 -19.10 -27.39 -7.79
CA ASP A 194 -19.05 -28.81 -8.09
C ASP A 194 -17.63 -29.32 -8.35
N ARG A 195 -16.92 -29.68 -7.27
CA ARG A 195 -15.59 -30.29 -7.35
C ARG A 195 -15.59 -31.70 -7.98
N LYS A 196 -16.75 -32.39 -8.01
CA LYS A 196 -16.83 -33.70 -8.66
C LYS A 196 -16.88 -33.53 -10.18
N LEU A 197 -17.59 -32.54 -10.66
CA LEU A 197 -17.66 -32.21 -12.07
C LEU A 197 -16.29 -31.67 -12.56
N GLU A 198 -15.60 -30.89 -11.73
CA GLU A 198 -14.23 -30.43 -11.99
C GLU A 198 -13.29 -31.63 -12.26
N LYS A 199 -13.31 -32.65 -11.38
CA LYS A 199 -12.52 -33.88 -11.55
C LYS A 199 -12.98 -34.71 -12.76
N ALA A 200 -14.28 -34.87 -12.95
CA ALA A 200 -14.85 -35.69 -14.03
C ALA A 200 -14.56 -35.11 -15.43
N LEU A 201 -14.51 -33.79 -15.54
CA LEU A 201 -14.22 -33.08 -16.81
C LEU A 201 -12.74 -32.68 -16.96
N ASN A 202 -11.88 -33.08 -16.01
CA ASN A 202 -10.46 -32.71 -15.96
C ASN A 202 -10.23 -31.19 -16.04
N LEU A 203 -11.15 -30.42 -15.46
CA LEU A 203 -11.10 -28.96 -15.42
C LEU A 203 -10.35 -28.53 -14.16
N HIS A 204 -9.32 -27.72 -14.31
CA HIS A 204 -8.56 -27.12 -13.20
C HIS A 204 -9.23 -25.84 -12.68
N ARG A 205 -10.54 -25.72 -12.79
CA ARG A 205 -11.32 -24.55 -12.35
C ARG A 205 -12.58 -24.95 -11.60
N VAL A 206 -12.96 -24.10 -10.67
CA VAL A 206 -14.25 -24.20 -9.95
C VAL A 206 -15.39 -23.94 -10.92
N ILE A 207 -16.43 -24.77 -10.90
CA ILE A 207 -17.67 -24.56 -11.67
C ILE A 207 -18.72 -23.99 -10.71
N GLU A 208 -19.33 -22.90 -11.12
CA GLU A 208 -20.34 -22.19 -10.36
C GLU A 208 -21.76 -22.50 -10.84
N ASP A 209 -22.75 -22.35 -9.96
CA ASP A 209 -24.17 -22.54 -10.29
C ASP A 209 -24.67 -21.39 -11.19
N GLU A 210 -24.96 -21.72 -12.44
CA GLU A 210 -25.42 -20.77 -13.46
C GLU A 210 -26.97 -20.66 -13.54
N ARG A 211 -27.72 -21.55 -12.86
CA ARG A 211 -29.19 -21.61 -12.97
C ARG A 211 -29.91 -20.30 -12.61
N PRO A 212 -29.49 -19.54 -11.58
CA PRO A 212 -30.11 -18.25 -11.28
C PRO A 212 -29.98 -17.26 -12.44
N TRP A 213 -28.81 -17.20 -13.06
CA TRP A 213 -28.58 -16.30 -14.20
C TRP A 213 -29.33 -16.75 -15.45
N MET A 214 -29.41 -18.07 -15.70
CA MET A 214 -30.22 -18.61 -16.79
C MET A 214 -31.71 -18.21 -16.64
N ALA A 215 -32.24 -18.26 -15.42
CA ALA A 215 -33.62 -17.85 -15.15
C ALA A 215 -33.85 -16.36 -15.49
N ILE A 216 -32.92 -15.47 -15.11
CA ILE A 216 -33.01 -14.04 -15.46
C ILE A 216 -32.93 -13.82 -16.97
N ILE A 217 -32.01 -14.53 -17.65
CA ILE A 217 -31.86 -14.45 -19.12
C ILE A 217 -33.17 -14.86 -19.82
N GLU A 218 -33.79 -15.92 -19.35
CA GLU A 218 -35.05 -16.48 -19.91
C GLU A 218 -36.31 -15.75 -19.43
N GLY A 219 -36.17 -14.75 -18.55
CA GLY A 219 -37.33 -14.02 -17.98
C GLY A 219 -38.18 -14.84 -17.02
N ARG A 220 -37.63 -15.91 -16.45
CA ARG A 220 -38.30 -16.74 -15.45
C ARG A 220 -38.15 -16.14 -14.04
N GLU A 221 -39.17 -16.37 -13.21
CA GLU A 221 -39.13 -15.99 -11.80
C GLU A 221 -38.07 -16.79 -11.03
N LEU A 222 -37.24 -16.10 -10.28
CA LEU A 222 -36.27 -16.68 -9.35
C LEU A 222 -36.92 -16.87 -7.99
N ARG A 223 -36.95 -18.10 -7.51
CA ARG A 223 -37.35 -18.39 -6.13
C ARG A 223 -36.10 -18.27 -5.24
N ALA A 224 -36.21 -17.40 -4.24
CA ALA A 224 -35.21 -17.32 -3.19
C ALA A 224 -35.26 -18.56 -2.30
N ASP A 225 -34.13 -19.14 -1.99
CA ASP A 225 -34.00 -20.13 -0.93
C ASP A 225 -34.03 -19.43 0.44
N SER A 226 -34.30 -20.17 1.50
CA SER A 226 -34.30 -19.63 2.87
C SER A 226 -33.61 -20.57 3.84
N GLY A 227 -33.14 -19.98 4.95
CA GLY A 227 -32.54 -20.70 6.06
C GLY A 227 -31.01 -20.84 5.98
N GLU A 228 -30.42 -21.35 7.05
CA GLU A 228 -29.02 -21.52 7.20
C GLU A 228 -28.45 -22.67 6.35
N SER A 229 -27.25 -22.51 5.82
CA SER A 229 -26.50 -23.59 5.19
C SER A 229 -26.23 -24.72 6.19
N ARG A 230 -26.61 -25.96 5.83
CA ARG A 230 -26.50 -27.15 6.68
C ARG A 230 -25.32 -28.04 6.30
N GLY A 231 -24.56 -27.69 5.28
CA GLY A 231 -23.47 -28.53 4.78
C GLY A 231 -22.24 -27.72 4.33
N SER A 232 -21.10 -28.41 4.26
CA SER A 232 -19.84 -27.80 3.83
C SER A 232 -19.73 -27.60 2.31
N TYR A 233 -20.67 -28.14 1.54
CA TYR A 233 -20.64 -28.09 0.06
C TYR A 233 -21.30 -26.86 -0.53
N TYR A 234 -22.21 -26.21 0.21
CA TYR A 234 -22.99 -25.10 -0.26
C TYR A 234 -22.64 -23.83 0.49
N SER A 235 -22.49 -22.74 -0.23
CA SER A 235 -22.42 -21.40 0.33
C SER A 235 -23.62 -20.63 -0.24
N PRO A 236 -24.42 -19.92 0.57
CA PRO A 236 -25.46 -19.08 0.00
C PRO A 236 -24.81 -17.93 -0.78
N ALA A 237 -25.37 -17.66 -1.94
CA ALA A 237 -25.08 -16.44 -2.68
C ALA A 237 -26.37 -15.62 -2.79
N GLY A 238 -26.23 -14.34 -3.09
CA GLY A 238 -27.34 -13.45 -3.34
C GLY A 238 -27.05 -12.50 -4.47
N MET A 239 -28.09 -11.87 -5.04
CA MET A 239 -27.95 -10.88 -6.09
C MET A 239 -28.94 -9.74 -5.94
N VAL A 240 -28.50 -8.56 -6.35
CA VAL A 240 -29.31 -7.35 -6.42
C VAL A 240 -29.34 -6.90 -7.87
N LEU A 241 -30.55 -6.74 -8.41
CA LEU A 241 -30.81 -6.32 -9.77
C LEU A 241 -31.43 -4.93 -9.77
N SER A 242 -31.03 -4.08 -10.69
CA SER A 242 -31.57 -2.75 -10.88
C SER A 242 -31.88 -2.50 -12.36
N ARG A 243 -32.95 -1.76 -12.66
CA ARG A 243 -33.20 -1.31 -14.04
C ARG A 243 -32.36 -0.06 -14.30
N TYR A 244 -31.94 0.08 -15.53
CA TYR A 244 -31.35 1.30 -16.05
C TYR A 244 -32.16 1.80 -17.26
N GLU A 245 -32.17 3.10 -17.45
CA GLU A 245 -32.54 3.76 -18.69
C GLU A 245 -31.27 4.27 -19.38
N GLY A 246 -31.26 4.35 -20.69
CA GLY A 246 -30.02 4.56 -21.46
C GLY A 246 -29.27 5.82 -21.01
N GLY A 247 -28.03 5.60 -20.56
CA GLY A 247 -27.11 6.68 -20.15
C GLY A 247 -27.10 7.00 -18.65
N ASP A 248 -28.00 6.42 -17.86
CA ASP A 248 -28.03 6.62 -16.40
C ASP A 248 -26.97 5.74 -15.70
N ASP A 249 -26.52 6.25 -14.56
CA ASP A 249 -25.66 5.51 -13.64
C ASP A 249 -26.49 4.67 -12.68
N VAL A 250 -26.26 3.36 -12.63
CA VAL A 250 -26.81 2.49 -11.61
C VAL A 250 -25.78 2.34 -10.49
N LYS A 251 -26.15 2.79 -9.28
CA LYS A 251 -25.26 2.78 -8.13
C LYS A 251 -25.51 1.61 -7.21
N PHE A 252 -24.42 0.99 -6.77
CA PHE A 252 -24.39 -0.04 -5.75
C PHE A 252 -23.35 0.31 -4.68
N VAL A 253 -23.55 -0.20 -3.47
CA VAL A 253 -22.56 -0.18 -2.40
C VAL A 253 -22.36 -1.59 -1.89
N PHE A 254 -21.09 -2.01 -1.87
CA PHE A 254 -20.64 -3.24 -1.24
C PHE A 254 -19.88 -2.87 0.04
N SER A 255 -20.40 -3.25 1.19
CA SER A 255 -19.86 -2.91 2.51
C SER A 255 -19.66 -4.15 3.36
N TRP A 256 -18.82 -4.03 4.38
CA TRP A 256 -18.56 -5.09 5.33
C TRP A 256 -18.43 -4.56 6.75
N PHE A 257 -18.57 -5.42 7.73
CA PHE A 257 -18.37 -5.10 9.13
C PHE A 257 -17.80 -6.32 9.86
N PHE A 258 -16.51 -6.29 10.14
CA PHE A 258 -15.79 -7.28 10.93
C PHE A 258 -15.22 -6.57 12.15
N ASN A 259 -15.41 -7.13 13.33
CA ASN A 259 -15.30 -6.35 14.56
C ASN A 259 -13.86 -5.90 14.89
N ARG A 260 -12.84 -6.71 14.59
CA ARG A 260 -11.46 -6.49 15.02
C ARG A 260 -10.46 -6.65 13.86
N PRO A 261 -9.31 -5.95 13.91
CA PRO A 261 -8.22 -6.17 12.93
C PRO A 261 -7.62 -7.58 12.99
N TRP A 262 -7.60 -8.16 14.18
CA TRP A 262 -7.16 -9.54 14.44
C TRP A 262 -8.03 -10.16 15.54
N VAL A 263 -8.37 -11.44 15.43
CA VAL A 263 -9.32 -12.14 16.30
C VAL A 263 -8.95 -12.07 17.80
N TYR A 264 -7.67 -12.10 18.14
CA TYR A 264 -7.18 -12.00 19.52
C TYR A 264 -6.76 -10.58 19.93
N TYR A 265 -6.89 -9.59 19.05
CA TYR A 265 -6.58 -8.21 19.36
C TYR A 265 -7.66 -7.59 20.26
N PRO A 266 -7.29 -6.86 21.33
CA PRO A 266 -8.27 -6.41 22.32
C PRO A 266 -9.19 -5.30 21.82
N TYR A 267 -8.79 -4.56 20.79
CA TYR A 267 -9.52 -3.40 20.29
C TYR A 267 -10.18 -3.72 18.95
N ARG A 268 -11.28 -3.00 18.68
CA ARG A 268 -12.03 -3.11 17.43
C ARG A 268 -11.40 -2.27 16.33
N HIS A 269 -11.91 -2.38 15.10
CA HIS A 269 -11.58 -1.46 14.02
C HIS A 269 -12.08 -0.04 14.31
N TYR A 270 -11.42 0.96 13.78
CA TYR A 270 -11.76 2.38 13.97
C TYR A 270 -13.20 2.71 13.53
N TYR A 271 -13.64 2.17 12.41
CA TYR A 271 -15.00 2.39 11.90
C TYR A 271 -16.11 1.93 12.88
N SER A 272 -15.82 1.03 13.80
CA SER A 272 -16.76 0.57 14.82
C SER A 272 -17.10 1.63 15.88
N ASN A 273 -16.38 2.77 15.89
CA ASN A 273 -16.75 3.93 16.71
C ASN A 273 -17.97 4.68 16.14
N TYR A 274 -18.27 4.49 14.86
CA TYR A 274 -19.28 5.26 14.13
C TYR A 274 -20.42 4.40 13.60
N PHE A 275 -20.19 3.12 13.38
CA PHE A 275 -21.13 2.18 12.81
C PHE A 275 -21.22 0.92 13.66
N SER A 276 -22.39 0.26 13.64
CA SER A 276 -22.65 -1.00 14.33
C SER A 276 -22.91 -2.17 13.38
N SER A 277 -23.04 -1.92 12.08
CA SER A 277 -23.37 -2.94 11.08
C SER A 277 -22.90 -2.54 9.68
N SER A 278 -22.74 -3.55 8.82
CA SER A 278 -22.46 -3.31 7.39
C SER A 278 -23.59 -2.57 6.68
N MET A 279 -24.84 -2.74 7.15
CA MET A 279 -26.01 -2.03 6.60
C MET A 279 -25.95 -0.53 6.88
N GLU A 280 -25.60 -0.12 8.10
CA GLU A 280 -25.42 1.31 8.43
C GLU A 280 -24.31 1.95 7.57
N VAL A 281 -23.20 1.23 7.36
CA VAL A 281 -22.13 1.67 6.47
C VAL A 281 -22.64 1.83 5.04
N ALA A 282 -23.43 0.85 4.54
CA ALA A 282 -23.95 0.87 3.17
C ALA A 282 -24.91 2.05 2.94
N ASP A 283 -25.86 2.28 3.87
CA ASP A 283 -26.80 3.40 3.80
C ASP A 283 -26.06 4.73 3.85
N TYR A 284 -25.12 4.90 4.80
CA TYR A 284 -24.31 6.12 4.91
C TYR A 284 -23.47 6.40 3.65
N PHE A 285 -22.87 5.35 3.09
CA PHE A 285 -22.10 5.50 1.85
C PHE A 285 -23.00 5.89 0.67
N MET A 286 -24.16 5.24 0.53
CA MET A 286 -25.11 5.51 -0.55
C MET A 286 -25.61 6.96 -0.51
N ASP A 287 -25.96 7.46 0.69
CA ASP A 287 -26.43 8.83 0.90
C ASP A 287 -25.36 9.88 0.53
N ASN A 288 -24.08 9.51 0.59
CA ASN A 288 -22.94 10.39 0.31
C ASN A 288 -22.16 10.01 -0.95
N PHE A 289 -22.65 9.13 -1.79
CA PHE A 289 -21.92 8.50 -2.91
C PHE A 289 -21.21 9.51 -3.81
N ASP A 290 -21.96 10.48 -4.34
CA ASP A 290 -21.42 11.46 -5.28
C ASP A 290 -20.46 12.44 -4.60
N GLU A 291 -20.70 12.78 -3.34
CA GLU A 291 -19.83 13.63 -2.54
C GLU A 291 -18.49 12.95 -2.27
N PHE A 292 -18.51 11.69 -1.83
CA PHE A 292 -17.31 10.90 -1.61
C PHE A 292 -16.48 10.76 -2.88
N ARG A 293 -17.13 10.44 -3.99
CA ARG A 293 -16.49 10.36 -5.29
C ARG A 293 -15.81 11.69 -5.67
N ARG A 294 -16.51 12.80 -5.56
CA ARG A 294 -15.99 14.14 -5.88
C ARG A 294 -14.83 14.53 -4.97
N LYS A 295 -14.95 14.35 -3.66
CA LYS A 295 -13.88 14.68 -2.70
C LYS A 295 -12.63 13.82 -2.94
N THR A 296 -12.81 12.55 -3.27
CA THR A 296 -11.70 11.63 -3.57
C THR A 296 -10.96 12.02 -4.86
N LEU A 297 -11.67 12.47 -5.89
CA LEU A 297 -11.03 12.99 -7.11
C LEU A 297 -10.27 14.30 -6.86
N ASN A 298 -10.79 15.14 -5.97
CA ASN A 298 -10.25 16.48 -5.72
C ASN A 298 -8.78 16.47 -5.26
N TRP A 299 -8.36 15.53 -4.37
CA TRP A 299 -6.97 15.52 -3.92
C TRP A 299 -5.99 15.10 -5.04
N GLN A 300 -6.42 14.26 -5.97
CA GLN A 300 -5.60 13.85 -7.12
C GLN A 300 -5.22 15.02 -8.01
N GLU A 301 -6.07 16.04 -8.06
CA GLU A 301 -5.87 17.25 -8.86
C GLU A 301 -5.09 18.33 -8.09
N ASN A 302 -5.26 18.38 -6.75
CA ASN A 302 -4.76 19.49 -5.95
C ASN A 302 -3.48 19.20 -5.15
N LEU A 303 -3.21 17.94 -4.79
CA LEU A 303 -2.01 17.60 -4.02
C LEU A 303 -0.82 17.19 -4.90
N ILE A 304 -1.05 16.85 -6.15
CA ILE A 304 0.01 16.42 -7.06
C ILE A 304 0.46 17.62 -7.90
N ASP A 305 1.78 17.82 -7.97
CA ASP A 305 2.36 18.90 -8.76
C ASP A 305 1.97 18.77 -10.25
N PRO A 306 1.19 19.73 -10.79
CA PRO A 306 0.71 19.67 -12.16
C PRO A 306 1.83 19.83 -13.22
N SER A 307 3.01 20.30 -12.84
CA SER A 307 4.15 20.46 -13.74
C SER A 307 4.88 19.14 -14.03
N LEU A 308 4.65 18.10 -13.22
CA LEU A 308 5.24 16.77 -13.43
C LEU A 308 4.67 16.13 -14.70
N PRO A 309 5.47 15.30 -15.42
CA PRO A 309 4.98 14.49 -16.52
C PRO A 309 3.75 13.66 -16.14
N GLU A 310 2.80 13.49 -17.07
CA GLU A 310 1.53 12.78 -16.82
C GLU A 310 1.76 11.37 -16.21
N TRP A 311 2.70 10.61 -16.78
CA TRP A 311 3.01 9.27 -16.27
C TRP A 311 3.45 9.29 -14.80
N LEU A 312 4.22 10.31 -14.39
CA LEU A 312 4.74 10.42 -13.02
C LEU A 312 3.63 10.85 -12.05
N ARG A 313 2.78 11.80 -12.45
CA ARG A 313 1.59 12.14 -11.66
C ARG A 313 0.71 10.92 -11.42
N ASP A 314 0.53 10.11 -12.45
CA ASP A 314 -0.24 8.88 -12.37
C ASP A 314 0.45 7.83 -11.48
N ALA A 315 1.77 7.71 -11.56
CA ALA A 315 2.56 6.83 -10.69
C ALA A 315 2.47 7.24 -9.21
N VAL A 316 2.57 8.55 -8.90
CA VAL A 316 2.39 9.08 -7.54
C VAL A 316 1.02 8.71 -6.99
N ILE A 317 -0.05 8.95 -7.76
CA ILE A 317 -1.43 8.62 -7.33
C ILE A 317 -1.57 7.13 -7.09
N ASN A 318 -1.09 6.30 -8.02
CA ASN A 318 -1.21 4.85 -7.90
C ASN A 318 -0.40 4.28 -6.72
N SER A 319 0.77 4.84 -6.41
CA SER A 319 1.58 4.40 -5.25
C SER A 319 0.90 4.63 -3.89
N THR A 320 -0.17 5.43 -3.84
CA THR A 320 -0.97 5.69 -2.63
C THR A 320 -1.85 4.48 -2.23
N TYR A 321 -1.88 3.42 -3.04
CA TYR A 321 -2.67 2.20 -2.79
C TYR A 321 -2.42 1.59 -1.41
N ILE A 322 -1.26 1.84 -0.81
CA ILE A 322 -0.89 1.37 0.53
C ILE A 322 -1.88 1.81 1.61
N LEU A 323 -2.60 2.92 1.42
CA LEU A 323 -3.61 3.39 2.37
C LEU A 323 -4.78 2.40 2.51
N SER A 324 -5.10 1.62 1.47
CA SER A 324 -6.13 0.58 1.53
C SER A 324 -5.56 -0.82 1.79
N SER A 325 -4.32 -1.11 1.31
CA SER A 325 -3.77 -2.46 1.37
C SER A 325 -2.97 -2.76 2.62
N SER A 326 -2.28 -1.75 3.20
CA SER A 326 -1.19 -1.99 4.13
C SER A 326 -1.35 -1.19 5.43
N THR A 327 -2.58 -0.96 5.90
CA THR A 327 -2.86 -0.13 7.06
C THR A 327 -3.53 -0.90 8.19
N TRP A 328 -3.15 -0.55 9.41
CA TRP A 328 -3.81 -0.91 10.65
C TRP A 328 -4.34 0.34 11.33
N LEU A 329 -5.61 0.34 11.73
CA LEU A 329 -6.22 1.43 12.48
C LEU A 329 -7.27 0.88 13.44
N ASP A 330 -7.07 1.06 14.75
CA ASP A 330 -7.99 0.55 15.77
C ASP A 330 -8.91 1.63 16.35
N GLU A 331 -9.89 1.20 17.16
CA GLU A 331 -10.88 2.08 17.79
C GLU A 331 -10.29 3.16 18.72
N LYS A 332 -9.03 3.00 19.13
CA LYS A 332 -8.30 4.01 19.92
C LYS A 332 -7.59 5.04 19.03
N GLY A 333 -7.71 4.91 17.71
CA GLY A 333 -6.98 5.76 16.76
C GLY A 333 -5.50 5.42 16.64
N ARG A 334 -5.08 4.23 17.10
CA ARG A 334 -3.71 3.76 16.93
C ARG A 334 -3.52 3.24 15.52
N PHE A 335 -2.55 3.80 14.84
CA PHE A 335 -2.29 3.59 13.42
C PHE A 335 -0.90 3.03 13.18
N SER A 336 -0.78 2.16 12.19
CA SER A 336 0.49 1.75 11.62
C SER A 336 0.34 1.30 10.17
N LEU A 337 1.47 1.20 9.48
CA LEU A 337 1.57 0.58 8.17
C LEU A 337 2.19 -0.80 8.31
N TYR A 338 1.64 -1.81 7.63
CA TYR A 338 2.33 -3.08 7.41
C TYR A 338 3.47 -2.88 6.41
N GLU A 339 4.62 -3.44 6.67
CA GLU A 339 5.71 -3.44 5.70
C GLU A 339 5.30 -4.14 4.40
N ALA A 340 4.84 -5.38 4.52
CA ALA A 340 4.28 -6.19 3.45
C ALA A 340 3.23 -7.16 4.04
N PRO A 341 1.93 -6.92 3.83
CA PRO A 341 0.87 -7.60 4.61
C PRO A 341 0.86 -9.12 4.52
N GLU A 342 1.17 -9.72 3.37
CA GLU A 342 1.05 -11.17 3.16
C GLU A 342 2.33 -11.91 3.59
N VAL A 343 3.50 -11.40 3.29
CA VAL A 343 4.77 -12.11 3.46
C VAL A 343 5.63 -11.56 4.60
N GLY A 344 5.66 -10.24 4.79
CA GLY A 344 6.40 -9.57 5.85
C GLY A 344 5.49 -8.67 6.71
N PRO A 345 4.55 -9.25 7.48
CA PRO A 345 3.48 -8.48 8.12
C PRO A 345 3.92 -7.76 9.40
N MET A 346 5.05 -7.07 9.36
CA MET A 346 5.53 -6.25 10.46
C MET A 346 4.89 -4.86 10.42
N LEU A 347 4.42 -4.38 11.56
CA LEU A 347 3.73 -3.10 11.70
C LEU A 347 4.72 -2.00 12.01
N GLY A 348 4.87 -1.06 11.07
CA GLY A 348 5.66 0.15 11.28
C GLY A 348 7.16 -0.07 11.20
N THR A 349 7.61 -0.94 10.30
CA THR A 349 9.04 -1.12 10.03
C THR A 349 9.69 0.20 9.64
N ILE A 350 10.63 0.68 10.44
CA ILE A 350 11.44 1.88 10.20
C ILE A 350 12.88 1.50 9.88
N GLY A 351 13.54 2.28 9.05
CA GLY A 351 14.82 1.92 8.44
C GLY A 351 14.64 1.29 7.06
N GLY A 352 15.72 1.16 6.30
CA GLY A 352 15.69 0.54 4.97
C GLY A 352 14.87 1.28 3.92
N VAL A 353 14.62 2.58 4.08
CA VAL A 353 13.77 3.39 3.17
C VAL A 353 12.32 2.88 3.13
N THR A 354 11.84 2.31 4.23
CA THR A 354 10.53 1.63 4.32
C THR A 354 9.43 2.59 4.76
N TYR A 355 9.21 2.76 6.06
CA TYR A 355 8.19 3.65 6.58
C TYR A 355 8.46 5.12 6.22
N GLU A 356 9.69 5.52 6.19
CA GLU A 356 10.11 6.89 5.87
C GLU A 356 9.59 7.36 4.51
N ALA A 357 9.64 6.50 3.52
CA ALA A 357 9.08 6.76 2.20
C ALA A 357 7.57 6.43 2.14
N GLY A 358 7.17 5.34 2.81
CA GLY A 358 5.79 4.85 2.85
C GLY A 358 4.81 5.82 3.47
N SER A 359 5.20 6.53 4.51
CA SER A 359 4.31 7.45 5.23
C SER A 359 4.26 8.88 4.66
N LEU A 360 4.91 9.16 3.52
CA LEU A 360 4.78 10.47 2.88
C LEU A 360 3.32 10.90 2.62
N PRO A 361 2.46 10.07 1.99
CA PRO A 361 1.05 10.41 1.85
C PRO A 361 0.31 10.46 3.19
N VAL A 362 0.73 9.69 4.20
CA VAL A 362 0.10 9.70 5.53
C VAL A 362 0.32 11.05 6.20
N VAL A 363 1.56 11.52 6.32
CA VAL A 363 1.86 12.80 6.98
C VAL A 363 1.27 13.99 6.22
N LEU A 364 1.09 13.88 4.89
CA LEU A 364 0.47 14.93 4.07
C LEU A 364 -1.05 14.98 4.21
N MET A 365 -1.71 13.84 4.19
CA MET A 365 -3.17 13.76 4.12
C MET A 365 -3.81 13.49 5.49
N PHE A 366 -3.12 12.79 6.39
CA PHE A 366 -3.65 12.31 7.68
C PHE A 366 -2.60 12.46 8.80
N PRO A 367 -2.14 13.67 9.09
CA PRO A 367 -1.04 13.89 10.05
C PRO A 367 -1.35 13.35 11.45
N GLU A 368 -2.62 13.28 11.86
CA GLU A 368 -3.03 12.67 13.12
C GLU A 368 -2.69 11.18 13.21
N LEU A 369 -2.71 10.46 12.10
CA LEU A 369 -2.32 9.06 12.04
C LEU A 369 -0.79 8.90 12.20
N GLU A 370 -0.02 9.76 11.54
CA GLU A 370 1.43 9.82 11.71
C GLU A 370 1.80 10.13 13.18
N LYS A 371 1.12 11.10 13.79
CA LYS A 371 1.31 11.45 15.22
C LYS A 371 1.08 10.24 16.14
N SER A 372 0.01 9.50 15.88
CA SER A 372 -0.31 8.29 16.63
C SER A 372 0.81 7.25 16.55
N PHE A 373 1.33 7.00 15.33
CA PHE A 373 2.44 6.09 15.11
C PHE A 373 3.72 6.51 15.84
N LEU A 374 4.11 7.77 15.71
CA LEU A 374 5.33 8.31 16.36
C LEU A 374 5.28 8.22 17.89
N LYS A 375 4.10 8.45 18.48
CA LYS A 375 3.91 8.26 19.92
C LYS A 375 4.10 6.80 20.35
N MET A 376 3.62 5.86 19.56
CA MET A 376 3.81 4.43 19.88
C MET A 376 5.27 4.01 19.76
N LEU A 377 6.00 4.48 18.75
CA LEU A 377 7.44 4.25 18.65
C LEU A 377 8.18 4.80 19.88
N ALA A 378 7.90 6.05 20.26
CA ALA A 378 8.52 6.67 21.44
C ALA A 378 8.20 5.89 22.73
N ALA A 379 6.95 5.44 22.91
CA ALA A 379 6.54 4.65 24.07
C ALA A 379 7.22 3.28 24.15
N ASN A 380 7.69 2.74 23.04
CA ASN A 380 8.39 1.47 22.95
C ASN A 380 9.92 1.61 22.88
N MET A 381 10.45 2.84 22.99
CA MET A 381 11.90 3.07 23.08
C MET A 381 12.49 2.25 24.25
N ARG A 382 13.60 1.57 24.02
CA ARG A 382 14.31 0.82 25.04
C ARG A 382 15.03 1.74 26.02
N GLU A 383 15.39 1.23 27.20
CA GLU A 383 16.04 2.03 28.25
C GLU A 383 17.35 2.69 27.75
N ASN A 384 18.10 2.02 26.89
CA ASN A 384 19.33 2.54 26.32
C ASN A 384 19.12 3.62 25.24
N GLY A 385 17.85 3.88 24.83
CA GLY A 385 17.52 4.86 23.80
C GLY A 385 17.34 4.27 22.40
N TYR A 386 17.47 2.95 22.24
CA TYR A 386 17.22 2.29 20.96
C TYR A 386 15.74 2.27 20.62
N ILE A 387 15.41 2.55 19.37
CA ILE A 387 14.05 2.46 18.81
C ILE A 387 13.90 1.10 18.14
N PRO A 388 12.89 0.28 18.54
CA PRO A 388 12.69 -1.03 17.94
C PRO A 388 12.35 -0.93 16.44
N HIS A 389 12.69 -1.97 15.71
CA HIS A 389 12.48 -2.06 14.27
C HIS A 389 11.00 -1.91 13.88
N ASP A 390 10.08 -2.50 14.64
CA ASP A 390 8.65 -2.47 14.40
C ASP A 390 7.83 -2.57 15.71
N LEU A 391 6.52 -2.41 15.61
CA LEU A 391 5.58 -2.49 16.73
C LEU A 391 4.97 -3.88 16.92
N GLY A 392 5.29 -4.85 16.08
CA GLY A 392 4.78 -6.21 16.10
C GLY A 392 4.06 -6.61 14.84
N THR A 393 3.48 -7.83 14.85
CA THR A 393 2.83 -8.43 13.68
C THR A 393 1.31 -8.47 13.82
N PHE A 394 0.80 -8.89 14.97
CA PHE A 394 -0.62 -9.05 15.27
C PHE A 394 -1.12 -8.10 16.35
N SER A 395 -0.29 -7.19 16.76
CA SER A 395 -0.53 -6.21 17.81
C SER A 395 0.40 -5.03 17.62
N LEU A 396 -0.01 -3.85 18.08
CA LEU A 396 0.82 -2.65 18.16
C LEU A 396 1.58 -2.55 19.51
N ASP A 397 1.46 -3.57 20.35
CA ASP A 397 2.02 -3.60 21.72
C ASP A 397 3.06 -4.72 21.89
N ALA A 398 3.63 -5.24 20.81
CA ALA A 398 4.60 -6.34 20.81
C ALA A 398 5.80 -6.00 19.90
N PRO A 399 6.54 -4.91 20.22
CA PRO A 399 7.64 -4.45 19.39
C PRO A 399 8.72 -5.51 19.23
N SER A 400 9.30 -5.59 18.04
CA SER A 400 10.38 -6.51 17.72
C SER A 400 11.54 -5.79 17.02
N ASP A 401 12.64 -6.52 16.84
CA ASP A 401 13.81 -6.05 16.11
C ASP A 401 13.95 -6.79 14.77
N GLY A 402 12.81 -7.09 14.17
CA GLY A 402 12.72 -7.87 12.94
C GLY A 402 12.69 -9.39 13.17
N THR A 403 12.71 -10.16 12.09
CA THR A 403 12.61 -11.62 12.11
C THR A 403 13.94 -12.31 12.42
N THR A 404 15.05 -11.62 12.31
CA THR A 404 16.40 -12.12 12.62
C THR A 404 16.83 -11.57 13.97
N ALA A 405 17.05 -12.45 14.93
CA ALA A 405 17.52 -12.09 16.26
C ALA A 405 18.87 -11.38 16.20
N PRO A 406 19.09 -10.50 17.15
CA PRO A 406 19.29 -9.08 16.95
C PRO A 406 20.64 -8.80 16.31
N PRO A 407 20.72 -7.79 15.55
CA PRO A 407 21.33 -6.60 16.10
C PRO A 407 20.44 -5.39 15.93
N GLU A 408 20.61 -4.48 16.86
CA GLU A 408 20.00 -3.16 16.83
C GLU A 408 20.42 -2.43 15.54
N TRP A 409 19.46 -2.14 14.67
CA TRP A 409 19.71 -1.45 13.40
C TRP A 409 20.17 -0.01 13.62
N LYS A 410 21.24 0.40 12.96
CA LYS A 410 21.85 1.73 13.11
C LYS A 410 21.10 2.84 12.34
N ASP A 411 20.11 2.51 11.55
CA ASP A 411 19.29 3.46 10.80
C ASP A 411 17.91 3.75 11.44
N THR A 412 17.43 2.94 12.38
CA THR A 412 16.14 3.16 13.04
C THR A 412 16.09 4.43 13.86
N ASN A 413 17.10 4.67 14.70
CA ASN A 413 17.16 5.85 15.57
C ASN A 413 17.26 7.16 14.79
N THR A 414 18.04 7.19 13.72
CA THR A 414 18.14 8.36 12.84
C THR A 414 16.83 8.62 12.12
N THR A 415 16.19 7.56 11.61
CA THR A 415 14.86 7.63 10.99
C THR A 415 13.82 8.17 11.95
N PHE A 416 13.76 7.71 13.19
CA PHE A 416 12.84 8.20 14.21
C PHE A 416 12.96 9.72 14.45
N ILE A 417 14.18 10.25 14.57
CA ILE A 417 14.43 11.69 14.72
C ILE A 417 13.90 12.46 13.51
N LEU A 418 14.20 12.00 12.32
CA LEU A 418 13.81 12.64 11.06
C LEU A 418 12.29 12.62 10.83
N LEU A 419 11.61 11.52 11.20
CA LEU A 419 10.13 11.40 11.13
C LEU A 419 9.43 12.41 12.05
N ILE A 420 9.91 12.59 13.28
CA ILE A 420 9.34 13.57 14.22
C ILE A 420 9.52 14.99 13.69
N TYR A 421 10.70 15.33 13.18
CA TYR A 421 10.94 16.65 12.61
C TYR A 421 10.10 16.90 11.37
N ARG A 422 9.93 15.89 10.48
CA ARG A 422 9.03 15.94 9.34
C ARG A 422 7.58 16.25 9.76
N TYR A 423 7.07 15.54 10.76
CA TYR A 423 5.74 15.79 11.30
C TYR A 423 5.60 17.24 11.80
N TYR A 424 6.58 17.72 12.59
CA TYR A 424 6.57 19.09 13.07
C TYR A 424 6.61 20.12 11.92
N LEU A 425 7.46 19.93 10.95
CA LEU A 425 7.52 20.85 9.80
C LEU A 425 6.19 20.95 9.05
N ARG A 426 5.47 19.83 8.97
CA ARG A 426 4.15 19.76 8.33
C ARG A 426 3.05 20.42 9.16
N THR A 427 3.01 20.20 10.46
CA THR A 427 1.88 20.55 11.32
C THR A 427 2.11 21.79 12.17
N LYS A 428 3.38 22.14 12.43
CA LYS A 428 3.80 23.15 13.40
C LYS A 428 3.33 22.86 14.85
N ASP A 429 3.06 21.59 15.17
CA ASP A 429 2.64 21.13 16.49
C ASP A 429 3.81 21.20 17.48
N LEU A 430 4.01 22.37 18.07
CA LEU A 430 5.11 22.63 19.00
C LEU A 430 4.97 21.82 20.32
N ASP A 431 3.76 21.54 20.75
CA ASP A 431 3.54 20.77 21.98
C ASP A 431 3.95 19.30 21.78
N PHE A 432 3.61 18.73 20.64
CA PHE A 432 4.11 17.40 20.26
C PHE A 432 5.64 17.38 20.13
N LEU A 433 6.24 18.40 19.51
CA LEU A 433 7.69 18.48 19.39
C LEU A 433 8.37 18.49 20.76
N LYS A 434 7.84 19.27 21.72
CA LYS A 434 8.32 19.30 23.11
C LYS A 434 8.16 17.94 23.81
N GLU A 435 7.03 17.25 23.59
CA GLU A 435 6.76 15.91 24.12
C GLU A 435 7.80 14.90 23.60
N MET A 436 8.14 14.98 22.31
CA MET A 436 9.06 14.03 21.66
C MET A 436 10.54 14.35 21.84
N TYR A 437 10.89 15.59 22.17
CA TYR A 437 12.30 16.03 22.23
C TYR A 437 13.18 15.18 23.17
N PRO A 438 12.77 14.81 24.39
CA PRO A 438 13.58 13.92 25.25
C PRO A 438 13.87 12.55 24.60
N TYR A 439 12.94 12.02 23.83
CA TYR A 439 13.14 10.76 23.08
C TYR A 439 14.11 10.95 21.91
N MET A 440 14.02 12.06 21.19
CA MET A 440 14.97 12.39 20.13
C MET A 440 16.39 12.50 20.65
N LEU A 441 16.59 13.14 21.83
CA LEU A 441 17.90 13.23 22.47
C LEU A 441 18.47 11.86 22.86
N LYS A 442 17.64 10.99 23.46
CA LYS A 442 18.04 9.61 23.79
C LYS A 442 18.39 8.81 22.55
N ALA A 443 17.58 8.94 21.48
CA ALA A 443 17.83 8.27 20.21
C ALA A 443 19.18 8.73 19.61
N MET A 444 19.46 10.03 19.63
CA MET A 444 20.73 10.58 19.17
C MET A 444 21.92 10.12 20.03
N GLN A 445 21.73 10.08 21.36
CA GLN A 445 22.76 9.59 22.27
C GLN A 445 23.11 8.11 21.97
N TRP A 446 22.09 7.28 21.76
CA TRP A 446 22.31 5.86 21.44
C TRP A 446 23.09 5.69 20.13
N ILE A 447 22.69 6.35 19.05
CA ILE A 447 23.39 6.20 17.77
C ILE A 447 24.79 6.83 17.80
N SER A 448 24.99 7.92 18.54
CA SER A 448 26.31 8.51 18.74
C SER A 448 27.25 7.61 19.55
N SER A 449 26.70 6.73 20.41
CA SER A 449 27.51 5.74 21.16
C SER A 449 28.06 4.62 20.28
N GLN A 450 27.58 4.51 19.02
CA GLN A 450 28.10 3.56 18.02
C GLN A 450 29.34 4.11 17.29
N ASP A 451 29.74 5.35 17.53
CA ASP A 451 31.04 5.93 17.13
C ASP A 451 32.14 5.40 18.08
N ARG A 452 32.86 4.36 17.64
CA ARG A 452 33.82 3.62 18.47
C ARG A 452 35.24 4.14 18.37
N ASP A 453 35.55 4.78 17.23
CA ASP A 453 36.89 5.32 16.99
C ASP A 453 37.00 6.85 17.24
N GLY A 454 35.86 7.51 17.51
CA GLY A 454 35.78 8.93 17.83
C GLY A 454 35.84 9.85 16.62
N ASP A 455 35.56 9.31 15.43
CA ASP A 455 35.62 10.08 14.19
C ASP A 455 34.32 10.88 13.92
N GLY A 456 33.29 10.67 14.73
CA GLY A 456 32.02 11.36 14.68
C GLY A 456 30.95 10.64 13.84
N LEU A 457 31.19 9.42 13.34
CA LEU A 457 30.25 8.61 12.57
C LEU A 457 30.00 7.27 13.26
N PRO A 458 28.76 6.73 13.21
CA PRO A 458 28.47 5.42 13.75
C PRO A 458 29.04 4.32 12.84
N GLU A 459 29.69 3.31 13.46
CA GLU A 459 30.18 2.14 12.74
C GLU A 459 29.21 0.98 12.79
N LEU A 460 29.21 0.23 11.71
CA LEU A 460 28.52 -1.05 11.56
C LEU A 460 29.42 -2.22 11.99
N ASP A 461 28.80 -3.29 12.45
CA ASP A 461 29.48 -4.51 12.90
C ASP A 461 29.56 -5.61 11.84
N GLY A 462 28.92 -5.40 10.68
CA GLY A 462 28.80 -6.41 9.63
C GLY A 462 27.85 -7.56 9.96
N SER A 463 26.94 -7.35 10.92
CA SER A 463 26.09 -8.40 11.50
C SER A 463 24.60 -8.10 11.42
N CYS A 464 24.06 -7.88 10.22
CA CYS A 464 22.61 -7.61 10.03
C CYS A 464 22.11 -6.36 10.77
N ASP A 465 22.87 -5.29 10.82
CA ASP A 465 22.63 -4.14 11.70
C ASP A 465 22.16 -2.87 10.97
N THR A 466 21.53 -3.05 9.82
CA THR A 466 20.87 -1.97 9.04
C THR A 466 19.65 -2.51 8.30
N GLY A 467 18.84 -1.63 7.71
CA GLY A 467 17.75 -1.98 6.80
C GLY A 467 18.16 -2.70 5.51
N TYR A 468 19.45 -2.95 5.31
CA TYR A 468 19.97 -3.88 4.31
C TYR A 468 20.06 -5.33 4.82
N ASP A 469 19.37 -5.63 5.92
CA ASP A 469 19.37 -6.93 6.58
C ASP A 469 20.80 -7.43 6.88
N CYS A 470 21.14 -8.61 6.37
CA CYS A 470 22.44 -9.24 6.63
C CYS A 470 23.50 -8.97 5.56
N VAL A 471 23.38 -7.90 4.79
CA VAL A 471 24.51 -7.44 3.95
C VAL A 471 25.68 -7.10 4.87
N PRO A 472 26.85 -7.73 4.68
CA PRO A 472 27.97 -7.64 5.62
C PRO A 472 28.73 -6.32 5.49
N MET A 473 28.12 -5.21 5.91
CA MET A 473 28.73 -3.89 5.98
C MET A 473 29.50 -3.75 7.30
N GLU A 474 30.74 -3.39 7.24
CA GLU A 474 31.59 -3.18 8.43
C GLU A 474 32.22 -1.78 8.41
N GLY A 475 32.33 -1.16 9.58
CA GLY A 475 32.88 0.20 9.75
C GLY A 475 31.91 1.29 9.33
N ASN A 476 32.41 2.44 8.88
CA ASN A 476 31.56 3.55 8.47
C ASN A 476 30.93 3.26 7.11
N SER A 477 29.60 3.08 7.08
CA SER A 477 28.84 2.99 5.83
C SER A 477 28.39 4.39 5.39
N SER A 478 28.54 4.70 4.10
CA SER A 478 28.02 5.96 3.55
C SER A 478 26.50 6.10 3.69
N TYR A 479 25.76 4.99 3.70
CA TYR A 479 24.31 4.97 3.95
C TYR A 479 23.97 5.47 5.38
N THR A 480 24.44 4.78 6.41
CA THR A 480 24.15 5.14 7.82
C THR A 480 24.79 6.46 8.23
N SER A 481 26.01 6.76 7.74
CA SER A 481 26.70 8.01 7.99
C SER A 481 25.93 9.22 7.42
N SER A 482 25.39 9.10 6.20
CA SER A 482 24.57 10.16 5.60
C SER A 482 23.28 10.42 6.39
N LEU A 483 22.61 9.35 6.87
CA LEU A 483 21.43 9.44 7.73
C LEU A 483 21.74 10.09 9.08
N PHE A 484 22.89 9.73 9.68
CA PHE A 484 23.33 10.31 10.94
C PHE A 484 23.53 11.83 10.83
N ILE A 485 24.19 12.30 9.76
CA ILE A 485 24.37 13.73 9.50
C ILE A 485 23.02 14.43 9.33
N ALA A 486 22.10 13.85 8.57
CA ALA A 486 20.75 14.41 8.39
C ALA A 486 19.98 14.48 9.73
N ALA A 487 20.05 13.44 10.57
CA ALA A 487 19.43 13.43 11.88
C ALA A 487 20.03 14.47 12.86
N ALA A 488 21.36 14.65 12.81
CA ALA A 488 22.04 15.70 13.59
C ALA A 488 21.60 17.10 13.16
N LEU A 489 21.49 17.37 11.85
CA LEU A 489 20.96 18.61 11.32
C LEU A 489 19.53 18.89 11.80
N ALA A 490 18.64 17.88 11.68
CA ALA A 490 17.27 17.99 12.14
C ALA A 490 17.19 18.30 13.64
N LEU A 491 18.00 17.62 14.45
CA LEU A 491 17.97 17.81 15.91
C LEU A 491 18.59 19.15 16.33
N ILE A 492 19.60 19.67 15.60
CA ILE A 492 20.11 21.04 15.78
C ILE A 492 18.98 22.06 15.52
N ASP A 493 18.21 21.90 14.45
CA ASP A 493 17.10 22.81 14.19
C ASP A 493 16.02 22.72 15.26
N VAL A 494 15.69 21.51 15.73
CA VAL A 494 14.75 21.30 16.85
C VAL A 494 15.25 21.94 18.13
N SER A 495 16.53 21.79 18.49
CA SER A 495 17.12 22.39 19.69
C SER A 495 17.05 23.93 19.64
N LYS A 496 17.32 24.55 18.48
CA LYS A 496 17.14 25.99 18.27
C LYS A 496 15.68 26.44 18.46
N ILE A 497 14.73 25.69 17.89
CA ILE A 497 13.28 25.96 18.02
C ILE A 497 12.87 25.94 19.51
N LEU A 498 13.47 25.03 20.29
CA LEU A 498 13.16 24.86 21.72
C LEU A 498 14.05 25.70 22.65
N ASN A 499 14.97 26.51 22.11
CA ASN A 499 15.94 27.34 22.83
C ASN A 499 16.87 26.53 23.76
N ASP A 500 17.31 25.36 23.33
CA ASP A 500 18.33 24.54 24.00
C ASP A 500 19.71 24.81 23.37
N ASP A 501 20.32 25.92 23.79
CA ASP A 501 21.60 26.37 23.26
C ASP A 501 22.73 25.35 23.52
N LYS A 502 22.71 24.69 24.67
CA LYS A 502 23.70 23.68 25.05
C LYS A 502 23.70 22.51 24.05
N THR A 503 22.56 21.93 23.81
CA THR A 503 22.39 20.82 22.84
C THR A 503 22.77 21.29 21.43
N THR A 504 22.40 22.52 21.08
CA THR A 504 22.76 23.11 19.78
C THR A 504 24.26 23.18 19.58
N GLU A 505 25.02 23.64 20.60
CA GLU A 505 26.48 23.73 20.55
C GLU A 505 27.14 22.34 20.48
N GLU A 506 26.70 21.40 21.33
CA GLU A 506 27.25 20.04 21.36
C GLU A 506 27.04 19.30 20.02
N LEU A 507 25.85 19.35 19.46
CA LEU A 507 25.51 18.73 18.19
C LEU A 507 26.20 19.42 16.99
N SER A 508 26.38 20.75 17.05
CA SER A 508 27.11 21.48 16.01
C SER A 508 28.58 21.06 15.97
N ALA A 509 29.22 20.86 17.12
CA ALA A 509 30.59 20.36 17.20
C ALA A 509 30.69 18.90 16.70
N LEU A 510 29.71 18.05 17.03
CA LEU A 510 29.63 16.68 16.49
C LEU A 510 29.47 16.69 14.97
N LEU A 511 28.56 17.52 14.44
CA LEU A 511 28.28 17.62 13.00
C LEU A 511 29.54 18.02 12.20
N VAL A 512 30.39 18.90 12.72
CA VAL A 512 31.65 19.27 12.05
C VAL A 512 32.55 18.03 11.88
N ARG A 513 32.73 17.24 12.97
CA ARG A 513 33.54 16.00 12.90
C ARG A 513 32.92 14.97 11.94
N ALA A 514 31.64 14.73 12.06
CA ALA A 514 30.89 13.78 11.24
C ALA A 514 31.00 14.12 9.74
N ARG A 515 30.85 15.41 9.39
CA ARG A 515 31.02 15.87 8.01
C ARG A 515 32.47 15.71 7.49
N ASP A 516 33.47 15.99 8.33
CA ASP A 516 34.87 15.83 7.94
C ASP A 516 35.17 14.33 7.69
N SER A 517 34.65 13.43 8.50
CA SER A 517 34.82 11.99 8.30
C SER A 517 34.08 11.50 7.07
N PHE A 518 32.81 11.95 6.88
CA PHE A 518 32.05 11.60 5.69
C PHE A 518 32.70 12.08 4.39
N ARG A 519 33.31 13.28 4.38
CA ARG A 519 34.11 13.77 3.23
C ARG A 519 35.24 12.84 2.86
N ARG A 520 35.87 12.17 3.83
CA ARG A 520 36.95 11.20 3.57
C ARG A 520 36.48 9.93 2.86
N LEU A 521 35.20 9.63 2.91
CA LEU A 521 34.62 8.53 2.14
C LEU A 521 34.48 8.85 0.64
N PHE A 522 34.65 10.11 0.24
CA PHE A 522 34.53 10.53 -1.15
C PHE A 522 35.79 10.28 -1.93
N ASP A 523 35.73 9.43 -2.97
CA ASP A 523 36.89 9.02 -3.80
C ASP A 523 37.20 9.96 -5.00
N GLY A 524 36.40 11.03 -5.14
CA GLY A 524 36.49 11.99 -6.27
C GLY A 524 35.28 11.87 -7.23
N ARG A 525 34.52 10.79 -7.20
CA ARG A 525 33.33 10.57 -8.02
C ARG A 525 32.12 10.15 -7.19
N LYS A 526 32.32 9.34 -6.17
CA LYS A 526 31.25 8.74 -5.33
C LYS A 526 31.76 8.60 -3.90
N PHE A 527 30.83 8.29 -2.99
CA PHE A 527 31.21 7.84 -1.65
C PHE A 527 31.35 6.31 -1.64
N ILE A 528 32.42 5.81 -1.03
CA ILE A 528 32.59 4.37 -0.85
C ILE A 528 31.45 3.80 0.01
N ALA A 529 31.03 2.58 -0.27
CA ALA A 529 29.88 1.98 0.39
C ALA A 529 30.10 1.82 1.90
N TRP A 530 31.25 1.26 2.30
CA TRP A 530 31.70 1.12 3.71
C TRP A 530 33.22 0.97 3.79
N THR A 531 33.77 1.24 4.98
CA THR A 531 35.24 1.26 5.19
C THR A 531 35.83 -0.09 5.57
N GLY A 532 35.07 -0.98 6.21
CA GLY A 532 35.52 -2.28 6.66
C GLY A 532 35.48 -3.35 5.56
N LYS A 533 35.50 -4.62 5.96
CA LYS A 533 35.46 -5.74 5.03
C LYS A 533 34.02 -6.26 4.84
N PRO A 534 33.72 -6.86 3.67
CA PRO A 534 34.52 -6.85 2.44
C PRO A 534 34.50 -5.48 1.77
N GLN A 535 35.64 -5.05 1.23
CA GLN A 535 35.73 -3.74 0.56
C GLN A 535 35.33 -3.82 -0.90
N HIS A 536 34.52 -2.85 -1.35
CA HIS A 536 34.00 -2.74 -2.71
C HIS A 536 34.24 -1.35 -3.31
N HIS A 537 35.43 -0.84 -3.21
CA HIS A 537 35.79 0.51 -3.66
C HIS A 537 35.55 0.76 -5.16
N ASN A 538 35.55 -0.29 -5.99
CA ASN A 538 35.26 -0.22 -7.43
C ASN A 538 33.74 -0.37 -7.76
N ALA A 539 32.88 -0.35 -6.75
CA ALA A 539 31.44 -0.42 -6.94
C ALA A 539 30.78 0.91 -6.54
N SER A 540 29.68 1.24 -7.21
CA SER A 540 28.79 2.33 -6.86
C SER A 540 27.63 1.80 -6.04
N PHE A 541 27.45 2.39 -4.85
CA PHE A 541 26.35 2.04 -3.92
C PHE A 541 25.24 3.09 -4.03
N ALA A 542 24.02 2.67 -4.38
CA ALA A 542 22.94 3.62 -4.64
C ALA A 542 22.54 4.41 -3.37
N ALA A 543 22.54 3.78 -2.19
CA ALA A 543 22.13 4.45 -0.95
C ALA A 543 23.18 5.38 -0.32
N GLN A 544 24.34 5.58 -0.96
CA GLN A 544 25.50 6.31 -0.40
C GLN A 544 25.19 7.74 0.08
N ILE A 545 24.12 8.35 -0.39
CA ILE A 545 23.69 9.72 -0.03
C ILE A 545 22.21 9.78 0.36
N PHE A 546 21.66 8.73 0.92
CA PHE A 546 20.23 8.71 1.27
C PHE A 546 19.86 9.76 2.34
N GLY A 547 20.79 10.14 3.19
CA GLY A 547 20.61 11.27 4.11
C GLY A 547 20.35 12.61 3.41
N GLU A 548 20.83 12.79 2.17
CA GLU A 548 20.54 14.00 1.38
C GLU A 548 19.08 14.04 0.89
N TRP A 549 18.47 12.89 0.61
CA TRP A 549 17.05 12.85 0.33
C TRP A 549 16.22 13.40 1.51
N TRP A 550 16.62 13.06 2.76
CA TRP A 550 15.99 13.63 3.95
C TRP A 550 16.23 15.15 4.04
N ALA A 551 17.45 15.61 3.81
CA ALA A 551 17.74 17.04 3.79
C ALA A 551 16.87 17.77 2.76
N PHE A 552 16.72 17.20 1.58
CA PHE A 552 15.86 17.73 0.50
C PHE A 552 14.39 17.83 0.92
N ILE A 553 13.75 16.74 1.40
CA ILE A 553 12.32 16.78 1.73
C ILE A 553 12.01 17.60 2.97
N LEU A 554 12.98 17.78 3.88
CA LEU A 554 12.82 18.60 5.10
C LEU A 554 13.23 20.06 4.88
N GLY A 555 13.81 20.40 3.71
CA GLY A 555 14.27 21.75 3.41
C GLY A 555 15.45 22.20 4.28
N MET A 556 16.27 21.24 4.73
CA MET A 556 17.51 21.49 5.48
C MET A 556 18.66 21.86 4.55
N GLU A 557 19.79 22.26 5.11
CA GLU A 557 21.04 22.41 4.35
C GLU A 557 21.57 21.05 3.88
N ASP A 558 22.35 21.04 2.79
CA ASP A 558 22.97 19.84 2.23
C ASP A 558 23.86 19.15 3.30
N ILE A 559 23.84 17.80 3.35
CA ILE A 559 24.64 17.02 4.32
C ILE A 559 26.15 17.21 4.12
N VAL A 560 26.56 17.45 2.88
CA VAL A 560 27.94 17.74 2.47
C VAL A 560 27.88 18.63 1.23
N GLU A 561 29.02 19.06 0.71
CA GLU A 561 29.08 19.97 -0.45
C GLU A 561 28.26 19.45 -1.63
N ARG A 562 27.37 20.30 -2.14
CA ARG A 562 26.43 20.01 -3.24
C ARG A 562 27.10 19.44 -4.49
N SER A 563 28.36 19.83 -4.75
CA SER A 563 29.16 19.29 -5.87
C SER A 563 29.44 17.80 -5.72
N LYS A 564 29.73 17.33 -4.49
CA LYS A 564 29.98 15.91 -4.21
C LYS A 564 28.69 15.10 -4.34
N ILE A 565 27.57 15.63 -3.84
CA ILE A 565 26.23 15.02 -3.99
C ILE A 565 25.89 14.90 -5.48
N SER A 566 26.12 15.97 -6.25
CA SER A 566 25.89 15.96 -7.69
C SER A 566 26.70 14.87 -8.43
N LEU A 567 28.01 14.74 -8.11
CA LEU A 567 28.87 13.71 -8.70
C LEU A 567 28.45 12.29 -8.29
N ALA A 568 28.05 12.09 -7.03
CA ALA A 568 27.55 10.81 -6.55
C ALA A 568 26.27 10.40 -7.31
N LEU A 569 25.33 11.32 -7.50
CA LEU A 569 24.11 11.06 -8.29
C LEU A 569 24.45 10.73 -9.75
N ASP A 570 25.39 11.46 -10.38
CA ASP A 570 25.83 11.15 -11.74
C ASP A 570 26.45 9.75 -11.82
N THR A 571 27.30 9.39 -10.84
CA THR A 571 27.90 8.06 -10.78
C THR A 571 26.87 6.95 -10.59
N ILE A 572 25.87 7.13 -9.70
CA ILE A 572 24.78 6.15 -9.52
C ILE A 572 24.02 5.98 -10.84
N ARG A 573 23.66 7.08 -11.51
CA ARG A 573 22.97 7.02 -12.81
C ARG A 573 23.78 6.29 -13.86
N GLU A 574 25.08 6.59 -13.95
CA GLU A 574 25.97 6.02 -14.96
C GLU A 574 26.34 4.56 -14.70
N VAL A 575 26.59 4.18 -13.47
CA VAL A 575 27.03 2.84 -13.10
C VAL A 575 25.83 1.94 -12.79
N ASN A 576 25.04 2.27 -11.74
CA ASN A 576 23.90 1.46 -11.33
C ASN A 576 22.75 1.52 -12.36
N GLY A 577 22.45 2.73 -12.86
CA GLY A 577 21.36 2.95 -13.83
C GLY A 577 21.58 2.25 -15.17
N ASN A 578 22.81 1.99 -15.58
CA ASN A 578 23.14 1.30 -16.82
C ASN A 578 23.43 -0.21 -16.63
N SER A 579 23.53 -0.69 -15.40
CA SER A 579 23.86 -2.10 -15.12
C SER A 579 22.70 -3.06 -15.38
N SER A 580 21.46 -2.56 -15.49
CA SER A 580 20.28 -3.36 -15.82
C SER A 580 19.34 -2.61 -16.77
N THR A 581 18.70 -3.35 -17.68
CA THR A 581 17.65 -2.82 -18.57
C THR A 581 16.31 -2.66 -17.87
N TYR A 582 16.09 -3.31 -16.74
CA TYR A 582 14.81 -3.39 -16.03
C TYR A 582 14.69 -2.44 -14.86
N CYS A 583 15.79 -2.24 -14.11
CA CYS A 583 15.79 -1.53 -12.83
C CYS A 583 17.14 -0.86 -12.57
N THR A 584 17.33 -0.34 -11.36
CA THR A 584 18.59 0.28 -10.93
C THR A 584 19.08 -0.43 -9.68
N PRO A 585 19.97 -1.43 -9.80
CA PRO A 585 20.49 -2.20 -8.67
C PRO A 585 21.13 -1.34 -7.58
N ASN A 586 21.00 -1.80 -6.33
CA ASN A 586 21.58 -1.12 -5.17
C ASN A 586 23.10 -0.97 -5.24
N MET A 587 23.77 -1.95 -5.87
CA MET A 587 25.22 -1.87 -6.10
C MET A 587 25.57 -2.38 -7.49
N ALA A 588 26.47 -1.70 -8.16
CA ALA A 588 27.02 -2.10 -9.44
C ALA A 588 28.51 -1.74 -9.53
N ARG A 589 29.30 -2.57 -10.20
CA ARG A 589 30.73 -2.32 -10.40
C ARG A 589 30.96 -1.43 -11.61
N GLU A 590 31.97 -0.57 -11.52
CA GLU A 590 32.35 0.36 -12.61
C GLU A 590 32.83 -0.38 -13.86
N ASP A 591 33.37 -1.61 -13.69
CA ASP A 591 33.81 -2.46 -14.80
C ASP A 591 32.69 -3.31 -15.41
N GLY A 592 31.45 -3.14 -14.92
CA GLY A 592 30.28 -3.90 -15.36
C GLY A 592 30.22 -5.35 -14.84
N GLY A 593 31.17 -5.76 -13.99
CA GLY A 593 31.17 -7.08 -13.38
C GLY A 593 30.06 -7.25 -12.32
N PRO A 594 29.71 -8.48 -11.96
CA PRO A 594 28.73 -8.75 -10.91
C PRO A 594 29.26 -8.30 -9.55
N VAL A 595 28.34 -7.91 -8.68
CA VAL A 595 28.58 -7.73 -7.24
C VAL A 595 28.13 -9.04 -6.56
N ASP A 596 29.09 -9.89 -6.23
CA ASP A 596 28.81 -11.22 -5.68
C ASP A 596 28.94 -11.21 -4.15
N ILE A 597 27.98 -10.52 -3.48
CA ILE A 597 27.97 -10.42 -2.01
C ILE A 597 26.61 -10.87 -1.48
N ASP A 598 25.54 -10.26 -1.97
CA ASP A 598 24.17 -10.47 -1.51
C ASP A 598 23.18 -10.10 -2.62
N SER A 599 22.04 -10.82 -2.69
CA SER A 599 20.99 -10.57 -3.68
C SER A 599 20.37 -9.17 -3.54
N GLN A 600 20.31 -8.60 -2.34
CA GLN A 600 19.83 -7.24 -2.12
C GLN A 600 20.70 -6.19 -2.83
N LEU A 601 22.01 -6.43 -2.94
CA LEU A 601 22.92 -5.50 -3.61
C LEU A 601 22.83 -5.58 -5.13
N THR A 602 22.57 -6.76 -5.70
CA THR A 602 22.40 -6.96 -7.14
C THR A 602 20.97 -6.64 -7.62
N SER A 603 20.07 -6.38 -6.68
CA SER A 603 18.68 -6.02 -6.92
C SER A 603 18.44 -4.53 -6.71
N SER A 604 17.37 -4.01 -7.31
CA SER A 604 16.87 -2.65 -7.07
C SER A 604 15.90 -2.65 -5.88
N TRP A 605 15.96 -1.58 -5.11
CA TRP A 605 14.87 -1.14 -4.25
C TRP A 605 14.11 -0.02 -4.96
N PRO A 606 12.94 -0.27 -5.56
CA PRO A 606 12.20 0.78 -6.26
C PRO A 606 11.99 2.04 -5.42
N ARG A 607 11.73 1.87 -4.12
CA ARG A 607 11.59 2.96 -3.15
C ARG A 607 12.81 3.87 -3.04
N LEU A 608 14.00 3.30 -3.05
CA LEU A 608 15.25 4.06 -3.02
C LEU A 608 15.46 4.82 -4.34
N VAL A 609 15.23 4.13 -5.47
CA VAL A 609 15.39 4.71 -6.81
C VAL A 609 14.43 5.89 -7.01
N PHE A 610 13.16 5.79 -6.59
CA PHE A 610 12.20 6.89 -6.65
C PHE A 610 12.61 8.07 -5.75
N SER A 611 13.10 7.78 -4.53
CA SER A 611 13.61 8.80 -3.61
C SER A 611 14.79 9.58 -4.20
N LEU A 612 15.79 8.87 -4.71
CA LEU A 612 16.97 9.48 -5.34
C LEU A 612 16.62 10.23 -6.63
N SER A 613 15.67 9.70 -7.41
CA SER A 613 15.22 10.36 -8.63
C SER A 613 14.51 11.70 -8.32
N ALA A 614 13.75 11.76 -7.25
CA ALA A 614 13.12 13.01 -6.79
C ALA A 614 14.16 14.02 -6.31
N LEU A 615 15.16 13.60 -5.53
CA LEU A 615 16.29 14.41 -5.12
C LEU A 615 17.04 14.97 -6.32
N ALA A 616 17.44 14.11 -7.25
CA ALA A 616 18.18 14.51 -8.45
C ALA A 616 17.38 15.47 -9.34
N TYR A 617 16.08 15.21 -9.52
CA TYR A 617 15.17 16.09 -10.24
C TYR A 617 15.09 17.48 -9.60
N SER A 618 15.03 17.57 -8.27
CA SER A 618 15.05 18.85 -7.54
C SER A 618 16.35 19.64 -7.74
N MET A 619 17.45 18.95 -8.04
CA MET A 619 18.75 19.53 -8.36
C MET A 619 18.90 19.91 -9.84
N GLY A 620 17.84 19.78 -10.64
CA GLY A 620 17.82 20.08 -12.08
C GLY A 620 18.34 18.94 -12.97
N LYS A 621 18.58 17.75 -12.43
CA LYS A 621 19.04 16.56 -13.17
C LYS A 621 17.83 15.83 -13.76
N THR A 622 17.24 16.41 -14.81
CA THR A 622 15.97 15.92 -15.40
C THR A 622 16.08 14.54 -16.04
N GLU A 623 17.29 14.09 -16.42
CA GLU A 623 17.58 12.75 -16.93
C GLU A 623 17.24 11.63 -15.94
N TRP A 624 17.17 11.93 -14.64
CA TRP A 624 16.75 10.97 -13.62
C TRP A 624 15.28 10.59 -13.72
N LEU A 625 14.46 11.36 -14.44
CA LEU A 625 13.11 10.95 -14.78
C LEU A 625 13.08 9.67 -15.63
N ASN A 626 14.12 9.43 -16.45
CA ASN A 626 14.25 8.18 -17.22
C ASN A 626 14.58 6.99 -16.31
N ILE A 627 15.35 7.22 -15.24
CA ILE A 627 15.64 6.20 -14.21
C ILE A 627 14.38 5.81 -13.48
N ALA A 628 13.61 6.79 -12.96
CA ALA A 628 12.33 6.53 -12.30
C ALA A 628 11.32 5.87 -13.25
N LYS A 629 11.29 6.32 -14.52
CA LYS A 629 10.38 5.74 -15.52
C LYS A 629 10.70 4.30 -15.83
N LYS A 630 11.96 3.92 -15.91
CA LYS A 630 12.39 2.53 -16.11
C LYS A 630 11.87 1.61 -15.01
N GLU A 631 12.03 2.01 -13.73
CA GLU A 631 11.47 1.27 -12.59
C GLU A 631 9.94 1.14 -12.69
N TRP A 632 9.26 2.26 -12.95
CA TRP A 632 7.80 2.29 -13.05
C TRP A 632 7.27 1.44 -14.22
N ASP A 633 7.87 1.58 -15.40
CA ASP A 633 7.46 0.82 -16.59
C ASP A 633 7.65 -0.69 -16.37
N ASN A 634 8.69 -1.10 -15.65
CA ASN A 634 8.89 -2.50 -15.29
C ASN A 634 7.79 -3.01 -14.33
N LEU A 635 7.44 -2.23 -13.30
CA LEU A 635 6.33 -2.57 -12.40
C LEU A 635 5.00 -2.70 -13.16
N VAL A 636 4.69 -1.77 -14.06
CA VAL A 636 3.49 -1.83 -14.89
C VAL A 636 3.53 -3.06 -15.82
N ARG A 637 4.66 -3.34 -16.46
CA ARG A 637 4.85 -4.53 -17.33
C ARG A 637 4.59 -5.84 -16.59
N LEU A 638 4.96 -5.90 -15.31
CA LEU A 638 4.76 -7.06 -14.44
C LEU A 638 3.35 -7.17 -13.87
N GLY A 639 2.48 -6.17 -14.09
CA GLY A 639 1.15 -6.10 -13.47
C GLY A 639 1.20 -5.71 -11.99
N LEU A 640 2.25 -5.05 -11.54
CA LEU A 640 2.53 -4.72 -10.14
C LEU A 640 2.34 -3.22 -9.82
N ALA A 641 1.59 -2.49 -10.63
CA ALA A 641 1.34 -1.05 -10.43
C ALA A 641 0.69 -0.73 -9.06
N TRP A 642 -0.02 -1.68 -8.45
CA TRP A 642 -0.66 -1.57 -7.14
C TRP A 642 -0.22 -2.66 -6.16
N ASN A 643 0.91 -3.30 -6.45
CA ASN A 643 1.49 -4.35 -5.61
C ASN A 643 3.01 -4.34 -5.77
N HIS A 644 3.65 -3.21 -5.40
CA HIS A 644 5.09 -3.09 -5.52
C HIS A 644 5.78 -4.12 -4.62
N PRO A 645 6.83 -4.78 -5.12
CA PRO A 645 7.70 -5.62 -4.30
C PRO A 645 8.74 -4.78 -3.55
N SER A 646 9.35 -5.34 -2.51
CA SER A 646 10.49 -4.69 -1.85
C SER A 646 11.72 -4.63 -2.73
N ILE A 647 11.97 -5.69 -3.52
CA ILE A 647 13.14 -5.80 -4.42
C ILE A 647 12.75 -6.28 -5.82
N ILE A 648 13.54 -5.85 -6.80
CA ILE A 648 13.49 -6.31 -8.20
C ILE A 648 14.89 -6.73 -8.63
N HIS A 649 15.05 -7.95 -9.12
CA HIS A 649 16.34 -8.45 -9.60
C HIS A 649 16.86 -7.69 -10.81
N GLY A 650 18.17 -7.40 -10.81
CA GLY A 650 18.80 -6.63 -11.88
C GLY A 650 18.95 -7.37 -13.19
N ASP A 651 19.00 -8.70 -13.17
CA ASP A 651 19.25 -9.57 -14.34
C ASP A 651 17.99 -9.83 -15.19
N ASP A 652 16.86 -10.11 -14.55
CA ASP A 652 15.61 -10.48 -15.23
C ASP A 652 14.43 -9.53 -14.99
N GLY A 653 14.58 -8.56 -14.08
CA GLY A 653 13.58 -7.59 -13.73
C GLY A 653 12.39 -8.17 -12.98
N GLN A 654 12.50 -9.37 -12.40
CA GLN A 654 11.46 -10.03 -11.62
C GLN A 654 11.60 -9.73 -10.12
N PRO A 655 10.51 -9.76 -9.34
CA PRO A 655 10.59 -9.75 -7.89
C PRO A 655 11.01 -11.13 -7.36
N ASP A 656 11.44 -11.18 -6.10
CA ASP A 656 11.62 -12.43 -5.35
C ASP A 656 10.36 -13.31 -5.34
N LYS A 657 10.52 -14.59 -5.03
CA LYS A 657 9.39 -15.51 -4.89
C LYS A 657 9.53 -16.36 -3.61
N PRO A 658 8.66 -16.17 -2.61
CA PRO A 658 7.61 -15.14 -2.51
C PRO A 658 8.23 -13.75 -2.31
N PHE A 659 7.65 -12.72 -2.95
CA PHE A 659 8.09 -11.35 -2.73
C PHE A 659 7.31 -10.70 -1.59
N LEU A 660 7.94 -9.74 -0.92
CA LEU A 660 7.26 -8.84 0.02
C LEU A 660 6.28 -7.98 -0.76
N ASP A 661 4.99 -8.25 -0.57
CA ASP A 661 3.87 -7.74 -1.35
C ASP A 661 3.35 -6.39 -0.83
N HIS A 662 2.68 -5.63 -1.68
CA HIS A 662 2.09 -4.33 -1.31
C HIS A 662 3.02 -3.48 -0.45
N TYR A 663 4.30 -3.48 -0.81
CA TYR A 663 5.37 -2.91 0.00
C TYR A 663 5.17 -1.41 0.21
N ILE A 664 5.17 -0.97 1.46
CA ILE A 664 4.81 0.42 1.79
C ILE A 664 5.79 1.45 1.24
N GLY A 665 7.05 1.10 1.06
CA GLY A 665 8.05 1.97 0.44
C GLY A 665 7.69 2.46 -0.97
N SER A 666 6.69 1.85 -1.64
CA SER A 666 6.19 2.28 -2.94
C SER A 666 5.80 3.77 -3.00
N ALA A 667 5.31 4.31 -1.88
CA ALA A 667 4.92 5.71 -1.77
C ALA A 667 6.10 6.70 -1.80
N ALA A 668 7.34 6.23 -1.96
CA ALA A 668 8.52 7.07 -2.24
C ALA A 668 8.32 8.02 -3.44
N LEU A 669 7.47 7.65 -4.40
CA LEU A 669 7.06 8.51 -5.52
C LEU A 669 6.46 9.86 -5.06
N TRP A 670 5.89 9.93 -3.86
CA TRP A 670 5.42 11.18 -3.27
C TRP A 670 6.53 12.20 -3.02
N SER A 671 7.79 11.78 -2.99
CA SER A 671 8.96 12.68 -2.88
C SER A 671 8.99 13.74 -3.98
N PHE A 672 8.46 13.45 -5.17
CA PHE A 672 8.40 14.40 -6.28
C PHE A 672 7.42 15.56 -6.04
N THR A 673 6.44 15.38 -5.15
CA THR A 673 5.40 16.39 -4.87
C THR A 673 5.41 16.88 -3.42
N TYR A 674 6.20 16.25 -2.53
CA TYR A 674 6.14 16.48 -1.09
C TYR A 674 6.35 17.97 -0.73
N LYS A 675 7.41 18.57 -1.23
CA LYS A 675 7.75 19.97 -0.97
C LYS A 675 6.67 20.92 -1.49
N TYR A 676 6.16 20.64 -2.69
CA TYR A 676 5.10 21.43 -3.33
C TYR A 676 3.78 21.36 -2.55
N ALA A 677 3.41 20.19 -2.07
CA ALA A 677 2.22 20.01 -1.25
C ALA A 677 2.34 20.72 0.11
N SER A 678 3.53 20.80 0.68
CA SER A 678 3.77 21.51 1.95
C SER A 678 3.65 23.03 1.86
N GLU A 679 3.87 23.61 0.67
CA GLU A 679 3.77 25.07 0.42
C GLU A 679 2.34 25.52 0.12
N ARG A 680 1.44 24.62 -0.32
CA ARG A 680 0.06 24.94 -0.72
C ARG A 680 -0.98 24.85 0.40
N THR A 681 -0.65 24.28 1.53
CA THR A 681 -1.53 24.14 2.71
C THR A 681 -1.14 25.12 3.80
#